data_b1f1e98244d26053bde3241472b80f43
#
_entry.id   b1f1e98244d26053bde3241472b80f43
#
_cell.length_a   1.000
_cell.length_b   1.000
_cell.length_c   1.000
_cell.angle_alpha   90.00
_cell.angle_beta   90.00
_cell.angle_gamma   90.00
#
_symmetry.space_group_name_H-M   'P 1'
#
loop_
_entity.id
_entity.type
_entity.pdbx_description
1 polymer ?
#
loop_
_entity_poly.entity_id
_entity_poly.type
_entity_poly.pdbx_seq_one_letter_code
_entity_poly.pdbx_strand_id
1 'polypeptide(L)'
;MKRRKPILSLIFLLILCVVLQSAAFADGSLLSNADFSLPELPDGWDTVAYEAENYSVYTQNGALVIASAAENDVRVCQMVQVEPNTVYRLSAEISAEGVHGGRGVCLSVDNYTLDGAYAVSAGRTGSFDWTRETLIVRTGAKQSYINFALRLGSYSETSAGTARFRAAELVQTNDPEEIASAVSLDEPAQPAVKTVNESDEARAIRLRSYLHLFIICTIVLACVLLWGFYRNRERFYSLSADPKTVKRCFILLVLTGAALRLVLTLLFGGHDYDITCWQAWGRDIVQNGASQFYTAPGHEWYDYPPGYMLVLAAVTWLLDLFRIPSGSAAAVFAYMLPAYAADVGIAILLMRFARKRGFSESACLYLGGLAVFNPAAVILSGAWGQIDSILTLLLLLGFSELFEGRRISAGAIYGLAIMTKWQALIYGPVLAAEYLLSIRKKEDALRTAGGVAAALLVIFAVSLPFRGDQGFFWIVGRFFNSAGGYDYASVEAYNFLALCGGNWKSAELSLAPGIPYKAFGMVMIVLAVVLSVAMQVVSRRREGGETLRARPERLLIPAAFCMFMIFTFGHYMHERYVFPVMALLAFAYAATRDNRLLVSSMLLSVVLALNETTAMYVVSNAASAAVRGTQQHQIVTGVCSLFEVLTFFYTAKVCLERGFGQKDRR
;
A
#
# COMPACT_ATOMS: atom_id res chain seq x y z
N MET A 1 -9.75 -16.45 -35.61
CA MET A 1 -8.56 -15.55 -35.67
C MET A 1 -8.77 -14.10 -35.21
N LYS A 2 -9.98 -13.59 -35.06
CA LYS A 2 -10.25 -12.17 -34.71
C LYS A 2 -10.19 -11.78 -33.21
N ARG A 3 -9.91 -12.71 -32.27
CA ARG A 3 -9.91 -12.43 -30.80
C ARG A 3 -8.52 -12.26 -30.15
N ARG A 4 -7.43 -12.19 -30.93
CA ARG A 4 -6.05 -12.13 -30.40
C ARG A 4 -5.51 -10.70 -30.14
N LYS A 5 -6.15 -9.67 -30.73
CA LYS A 5 -5.65 -8.28 -30.66
C LYS A 5 -5.63 -7.62 -29.27
N PRO A 6 -6.63 -7.81 -28.37
CA PRO A 6 -6.63 -7.06 -27.10
C PRO A 6 -5.55 -7.49 -26.12
N ILE A 7 -5.15 -8.78 -26.11
CA ILE A 7 -4.11 -9.26 -25.16
C ILE A 7 -2.72 -8.78 -25.57
N LEU A 8 -2.40 -8.79 -26.88
CA LEU A 8 -1.12 -8.25 -27.37
C LEU A 8 -1.02 -6.74 -27.15
N SER A 9 -2.11 -6.00 -27.35
CA SER A 9 -2.14 -4.55 -27.07
C SER A 9 -1.95 -4.25 -25.58
N LEU A 10 -2.48 -5.09 -24.69
CA LEU A 10 -2.34 -4.93 -23.26
C LEU A 10 -0.90 -5.25 -22.78
N ILE A 11 -0.26 -6.28 -23.34
CA ILE A 11 1.16 -6.61 -23.08
C ILE A 11 2.06 -5.50 -23.63
N PHE A 12 1.74 -4.92 -24.79
CA PHE A 12 2.48 -3.80 -25.36
C PHE A 12 2.35 -2.53 -24.50
N LEU A 13 1.16 -2.25 -23.95
CA LEU A 13 0.93 -1.16 -23.00
C LEU A 13 1.72 -1.36 -21.71
N LEU A 14 1.77 -2.58 -21.16
CA LEU A 14 2.58 -2.95 -20.01
C LEU A 14 4.08 -2.69 -20.24
N ILE A 15 4.59 -3.13 -21.38
CA ILE A 15 6.00 -2.88 -21.76
C ILE A 15 6.25 -1.38 -21.95
N LEU A 16 5.30 -0.64 -22.52
CA LEU A 16 5.39 0.81 -22.71
C LEU A 16 5.38 1.55 -21.36
N CYS A 17 4.55 1.12 -20.41
CA CYS A 17 4.55 1.69 -19.04
C CYS A 17 5.89 1.49 -18.34
N VAL A 18 6.53 0.35 -18.53
CA VAL A 18 7.85 0.03 -17.95
C VAL A 18 8.97 0.85 -18.62
N VAL A 19 8.90 1.04 -19.95
CA VAL A 19 9.89 1.83 -20.71
C VAL A 19 9.76 3.31 -20.42
N LEU A 20 8.56 3.83 -20.17
CA LEU A 20 8.34 5.23 -19.81
C LEU A 20 8.83 5.59 -18.41
N GLN A 21 9.01 4.61 -17.51
CA GLN A 21 9.63 4.83 -16.20
C GLN A 21 11.13 5.17 -16.29
N SER A 22 11.80 4.85 -17.38
CA SER A 22 13.24 5.06 -17.56
C SER A 22 13.62 6.30 -18.36
N ALA A 23 12.66 7.12 -18.83
CA ALA A 23 12.90 8.16 -19.84
C ALA A 23 12.60 9.60 -19.42
N ALA A 24 12.36 9.92 -18.16
CA ALA A 24 12.00 11.27 -17.74
C ALA A 24 13.11 11.94 -16.90
N PHE A 25 14.16 12.36 -17.54
CA PHE A 25 14.98 13.49 -17.07
C PHE A 25 14.68 14.66 -17.99
N ALA A 26 13.98 15.67 -17.49
CA ALA A 26 13.73 16.92 -18.21
C ALA A 26 14.00 18.11 -17.27
N ASP A 27 14.59 19.17 -17.83
CA ASP A 27 14.91 20.46 -17.23
C ASP A 27 13.70 21.06 -16.46
N GLY A 28 13.71 20.94 -15.13
CA GLY A 28 12.69 21.49 -14.24
C GLY A 28 13.18 21.52 -12.80
N SER A 29 12.51 22.31 -11.94
CA SER A 29 12.81 22.35 -10.51
C SER A 29 12.64 20.97 -9.88
N LEU A 30 13.59 20.58 -9.03
CA LEU A 30 13.55 19.34 -8.26
C LEU A 30 12.61 19.42 -7.03
N LEU A 31 12.12 20.63 -6.69
CA LEU A 31 11.17 20.84 -5.60
C LEU A 31 9.77 20.40 -6.04
N SER A 32 9.08 19.74 -5.14
CA SER A 32 7.66 19.39 -5.30
C SER A 32 6.77 20.39 -4.57
N ASN A 33 5.59 20.67 -5.13
CA ASN A 33 4.55 21.52 -4.50
C ASN A 33 5.07 22.88 -4.02
N ALA A 34 5.99 23.50 -4.73
CA ALA A 34 6.63 24.77 -4.37
C ALA A 34 5.86 26.02 -4.87
N ASP A 35 4.64 25.84 -5.35
CA ASP A 35 3.74 26.91 -5.78
C ASP A 35 2.91 27.52 -4.63
N PHE A 36 2.86 26.83 -3.47
CA PHE A 36 2.15 27.25 -2.25
C PHE A 36 0.72 27.74 -2.49
N SER A 37 0.06 27.17 -3.49
CA SER A 37 -1.30 27.57 -3.91
C SER A 37 -2.42 27.06 -3.00
N LEU A 38 -2.14 26.06 -2.17
CA LEU A 38 -3.09 25.48 -1.21
C LEU A 38 -3.09 26.25 0.11
N PRO A 39 -4.20 26.26 0.87
CA PRO A 39 -4.30 26.98 2.15
C PRO A 39 -3.50 26.37 3.30
N GLU A 40 -3.08 25.11 3.16
CA GLU A 40 -2.23 24.40 4.11
C GLU A 40 -0.84 24.18 3.52
N LEU A 41 0.14 23.93 4.40
CA LEU A 41 1.51 23.62 3.95
C LEU A 41 1.47 22.39 3.03
N PRO A 42 2.00 22.46 1.79
CA PRO A 42 1.91 21.36 0.85
C PRO A 42 2.67 20.13 1.32
N ASP A 43 2.17 18.94 0.94
CA ASP A 43 2.84 17.67 1.21
C ASP A 43 4.30 17.66 0.74
N GLY A 44 5.17 17.12 1.57
CA GLY A 44 6.61 17.06 1.32
C GLY A 44 7.39 18.23 1.90
N TRP A 45 6.72 19.19 2.53
CA TRP A 45 7.33 20.29 3.27
C TRP A 45 7.11 20.10 4.77
N ASP A 46 8.18 20.13 5.52
CA ASP A 46 8.18 19.98 6.98
C ASP A 46 8.56 21.29 7.66
N THR A 47 7.92 21.59 8.81
CA THR A 47 8.25 22.75 9.63
C THR A 47 9.10 22.33 10.82
N VAL A 48 10.23 23.02 11.02
CA VAL A 48 11.09 22.86 12.19
C VAL A 48 11.37 24.23 12.78
N ALA A 49 11.20 24.38 14.09
CA ALA A 49 11.49 25.61 14.81
C ALA A 49 12.38 25.33 16.02
N TYR A 50 13.25 26.32 16.36
CA TYR A 50 14.10 26.24 17.55
C TYR A 50 13.26 26.37 18.81
N GLU A 51 12.40 27.40 18.89
CA GLU A 51 11.40 27.53 19.95
C GLU A 51 10.05 27.03 19.47
N ALA A 52 9.40 26.17 20.25
CA ALA A 52 8.14 25.52 19.88
C ALA A 52 6.93 26.46 19.94
N GLU A 53 7.08 27.66 20.51
CA GLU A 53 6.00 28.61 20.71
C GLU A 53 6.23 29.90 19.93
N ASN A 54 5.19 30.74 19.83
CA ASN A 54 5.23 32.11 19.27
C ASN A 54 5.54 32.20 17.77
N TYR A 55 5.34 31.13 16.97
CA TYR A 55 5.43 31.19 15.52
C TYR A 55 4.20 30.59 14.84
N SER A 56 4.01 30.92 13.58
CA SER A 56 3.01 30.31 12.72
C SER A 56 3.57 30.14 11.30
N VAL A 57 3.19 29.03 10.67
CA VAL A 57 3.50 28.71 9.27
C VAL A 57 2.20 28.41 8.57
N TYR A 58 1.93 29.10 7.47
CA TYR A 58 0.73 28.93 6.67
C TYR A 58 0.97 29.39 5.23
N THR A 59 0.05 29.11 4.34
CA THR A 59 0.09 29.60 2.97
C THR A 59 -0.98 30.67 2.74
N GLN A 60 -0.66 31.69 2.00
CA GLN A 60 -1.58 32.79 1.68
C GLN A 60 -1.25 33.38 0.32
N ASN A 61 -2.25 33.49 -0.57
CA ASN A 61 -2.12 34.10 -1.90
C ASN A 61 -0.96 33.53 -2.76
N GLY A 62 -0.76 32.21 -2.70
CA GLY A 62 0.31 31.54 -3.45
C GLY A 62 1.71 31.78 -2.87
N ALA A 63 1.80 32.11 -1.59
CA ALA A 63 3.06 32.25 -0.87
C ALA A 63 3.05 31.49 0.45
N LEU A 64 4.17 30.89 0.81
CA LEU A 64 4.44 30.40 2.15
C LEU A 64 4.71 31.60 3.06
N VAL A 65 4.10 31.64 4.24
CA VAL A 65 4.30 32.66 5.25
C VAL A 65 4.87 32.01 6.50
N ILE A 66 5.99 32.56 7.00
CA ILE A 66 6.58 32.26 8.30
C ILE A 66 6.51 33.51 9.13
N ALA A 67 5.75 33.49 10.23
CA ALA A 67 5.66 34.62 11.13
C ALA A 67 6.10 34.17 12.54
N SER A 68 6.96 34.95 13.19
CA SER A 68 7.39 34.73 14.57
C SER A 68 7.31 36.02 15.36
N ALA A 69 6.59 35.99 16.51
CA ALA A 69 6.42 37.13 17.38
C ALA A 69 7.65 37.38 18.27
N ALA A 70 8.49 36.39 18.46
CA ALA A 70 9.74 36.44 19.21
C ALA A 70 10.90 35.95 18.32
N GLU A 71 12.14 36.27 18.70
CA GLU A 71 13.31 35.79 18.00
C GLU A 71 13.36 34.25 18.00
N ASN A 72 13.34 33.66 16.81
CA ASN A 72 13.30 32.21 16.57
C ASN A 72 14.11 31.86 15.32
N ASP A 73 14.37 30.60 15.13
CA ASP A 73 14.84 29.99 13.90
C ASP A 73 13.75 29.06 13.40
N VAL A 74 12.91 29.55 12.48
CA VAL A 74 11.83 28.79 11.89
C VAL A 74 12.15 28.47 10.43
N ARG A 75 12.13 27.20 10.08
CA ARG A 75 12.42 26.74 8.73
C ARG A 75 11.32 25.80 8.21
N VAL A 76 10.99 25.97 6.96
CA VAL A 76 10.13 25.08 6.19
C VAL A 76 10.98 24.42 5.14
N CYS A 77 11.15 23.13 5.22
CA CYS A 77 12.17 22.39 4.48
C CYS A 77 11.60 21.21 3.69
N GLN A 78 12.30 20.88 2.61
CA GLN A 78 12.02 19.71 1.78
C GLN A 78 13.31 18.95 1.50
N MET A 79 13.28 17.63 1.75
CA MET A 79 14.36 16.73 1.40
C MET A 79 14.31 16.42 -0.09
N VAL A 80 15.41 16.65 -0.79
CA VAL A 80 15.50 16.50 -2.25
C VAL A 80 16.65 15.59 -2.64
N GLN A 81 16.38 14.65 -3.53
CA GLN A 81 17.42 13.80 -4.12
C GLN A 81 18.26 14.60 -5.12
N VAL A 82 19.56 14.47 -5.02
CA VAL A 82 20.54 15.17 -5.85
C VAL A 82 21.65 14.23 -6.31
N GLU A 83 22.39 14.63 -7.34
CA GLU A 83 23.57 13.89 -7.79
C GLU A 83 24.83 14.34 -7.03
N PRO A 84 25.75 13.42 -6.70
CA PRO A 84 27.03 13.76 -6.09
C PRO A 84 27.91 14.64 -7.00
N ASN A 85 28.78 15.47 -6.40
CA ASN A 85 29.70 16.37 -7.09
C ASN A 85 29.02 17.31 -8.10
N THR A 86 27.76 17.64 -7.91
CA THR A 86 26.94 18.39 -8.85
C THR A 86 26.58 19.75 -8.28
N VAL A 87 26.50 20.78 -9.14
CA VAL A 87 26.16 22.13 -8.70
C VAL A 87 24.67 22.38 -8.89
N TYR A 88 24.05 22.90 -7.83
CA TYR A 88 22.64 23.25 -7.80
C TYR A 88 22.45 24.71 -7.43
N ARG A 89 21.50 25.37 -8.11
CA ARG A 89 20.98 26.66 -7.75
C ARG A 89 19.68 26.52 -7.00
N LEU A 90 19.68 27.04 -5.77
CA LEU A 90 18.51 27.22 -4.91
C LEU A 90 18.05 28.67 -5.06
N SER A 91 16.77 28.91 -5.34
CA SER A 91 16.24 30.26 -5.42
C SER A 91 14.80 30.35 -4.98
N ALA A 92 14.40 31.51 -4.44
CA ALA A 92 13.00 31.84 -4.16
C ALA A 92 12.80 33.35 -4.24
N GLU A 93 11.59 33.80 -4.57
CA GLU A 93 11.20 35.18 -4.32
C GLU A 93 10.82 35.31 -2.85
N ILE A 94 11.44 36.26 -2.16
CA ILE A 94 11.23 36.54 -0.72
C ILE A 94 10.71 37.95 -0.52
N SER A 95 9.84 38.15 0.48
CA SER A 95 9.45 39.47 0.99
C SER A 95 9.35 39.44 2.50
N ALA A 96 9.45 40.59 3.15
CA ALA A 96 9.44 40.67 4.60
C ALA A 96 8.66 41.88 5.12
N GLU A 97 8.12 41.71 6.32
CA GLU A 97 7.45 42.76 7.08
C GLU A 97 7.93 42.77 8.53
N GLY A 98 8.62 43.83 8.94
CA GLY A 98 9.10 44.02 10.29
C GLY A 98 10.14 43.00 10.76
N VAL A 99 10.87 42.35 9.86
CA VAL A 99 11.87 41.33 10.22
C VAL A 99 13.09 42.00 10.91
N HIS A 100 13.41 41.55 12.10
CA HIS A 100 14.55 42.05 12.88
C HIS A 100 15.25 40.90 13.62
N GLY A 101 16.43 41.18 14.14
CA GLY A 101 17.31 40.17 14.73
C GLY A 101 18.16 39.47 13.69
N GLY A 102 19.01 38.59 14.08
CA GLY A 102 19.93 37.71 13.37
C GLY A 102 20.04 37.79 11.85
N ARG A 103 19.89 36.67 11.18
CA ARG A 103 20.06 36.56 9.73
C ARG A 103 18.89 37.09 8.90
N GLY A 104 17.70 37.13 9.48
CA GLY A 104 16.48 37.54 8.76
C GLY A 104 15.91 36.42 7.87
N VAL A 105 15.40 36.82 6.68
CA VAL A 105 14.83 35.90 5.69
C VAL A 105 15.93 35.35 4.81
N CYS A 106 16.07 34.02 4.75
CA CYS A 106 17.15 33.38 4.00
C CYS A 106 16.75 32.02 3.41
N LEU A 107 17.60 31.51 2.53
CA LEU A 107 17.58 30.14 2.03
C LEU A 107 18.71 29.34 2.66
N SER A 108 18.51 28.05 2.90
CA SER A 108 19.61 27.20 3.36
C SER A 108 19.52 25.79 2.78
N VAL A 109 20.68 25.14 2.75
CA VAL A 109 20.78 23.69 2.78
C VAL A 109 21.04 23.33 4.23
N ASP A 110 20.09 22.65 4.84
CA ASP A 110 20.18 22.28 6.26
C ASP A 110 21.04 21.02 6.44
N ASN A 111 21.91 21.04 7.43
CA ASN A 111 22.75 19.90 7.78
C ASN A 111 22.04 18.87 8.65
N TYR A 112 20.75 19.01 8.83
CA TYR A 112 19.93 18.23 9.75
C TYR A 112 20.07 16.69 9.59
N THR A 113 20.39 16.23 8.38
CA THR A 113 20.56 14.80 8.07
C THR A 113 21.94 14.41 7.59
N LEU A 114 22.87 15.37 7.52
CA LEU A 114 24.20 15.18 6.93
C LEU A 114 25.23 15.82 7.88
N ASP A 115 25.93 15.00 8.63
CA ASP A 115 26.90 15.45 9.63
C ASP A 115 27.82 16.56 9.13
N GLY A 116 27.46 17.82 9.44
CA GLY A 116 28.29 18.98 9.31
C GLY A 116 28.28 19.75 7.99
N ALA A 117 27.63 19.27 6.93
CA ALA A 117 27.58 19.98 5.65
C ALA A 117 26.36 20.87 5.50
N TYR A 118 26.52 22.18 5.52
CA TYR A 118 25.42 23.13 5.32
C TYR A 118 25.90 24.40 4.59
N ALA A 119 24.93 25.10 3.98
CA ALA A 119 25.13 26.43 3.41
C ALA A 119 23.90 27.29 3.66
N VAL A 120 24.09 28.60 3.84
CA VAL A 120 23.02 29.58 4.08
C VAL A 120 23.27 30.79 3.19
N SER A 121 22.22 31.34 2.58
CA SER A 121 22.32 32.62 1.83
C SER A 121 22.60 33.79 2.76
N ALA A 122 22.92 34.96 2.17
CA ALA A 122 23.28 36.15 2.95
C ALA A 122 22.19 36.57 3.94
N GLY A 123 20.92 36.36 3.58
CA GLY A 123 19.76 36.75 4.38
C GLY A 123 19.45 38.23 4.34
N ARG A 124 18.23 38.62 4.73
CA ARG A 124 17.76 40.01 4.71
C ARG A 124 16.85 40.30 5.90
N THR A 125 17.04 41.50 6.50
CA THR A 125 16.20 42.01 7.57
C THR A 125 15.44 43.26 7.14
N GLY A 126 14.51 43.73 7.92
CA GLY A 126 13.67 44.90 7.67
C GLY A 126 12.33 44.56 7.02
N SER A 127 11.75 45.54 6.35
CA SER A 127 10.58 45.34 5.48
C SER A 127 10.97 45.62 4.06
N PHE A 128 10.68 44.68 3.16
CA PHE A 128 10.99 44.81 1.74
C PHE A 128 9.99 44.06 0.87
N ASP A 129 9.80 44.55 -0.34
CA ASP A 129 8.97 43.92 -1.35
C ASP A 129 9.66 42.69 -1.97
N TRP A 130 8.92 41.95 -2.80
CA TRP A 130 9.42 40.76 -3.45
C TRP A 130 10.75 40.95 -4.16
N THR A 131 11.72 40.16 -3.78
CA THR A 131 13.07 40.13 -4.36
C THR A 131 13.56 38.70 -4.44
N ARG A 132 14.38 38.38 -5.44
CA ARG A 132 14.91 37.01 -5.58
C ARG A 132 16.13 36.84 -4.69
N GLU A 133 16.10 35.79 -3.89
CA GLU A 133 17.24 35.30 -3.11
C GLU A 133 17.76 34.04 -3.77
N THR A 134 19.08 33.84 -3.77
CA THR A 134 19.71 32.69 -4.45
C THR A 134 20.86 32.16 -3.60
N LEU A 135 21.04 30.86 -3.62
CA LEU A 135 22.13 30.14 -3.00
C LEU A 135 22.63 29.07 -3.98
N ILE A 136 23.93 29.08 -4.29
CA ILE A 136 24.56 28.10 -5.18
C ILE A 136 25.36 27.13 -4.32
N VAL A 137 25.11 25.84 -4.47
CA VAL A 137 25.81 24.80 -3.69
C VAL A 137 26.35 23.70 -4.61
N ARG A 138 27.47 23.12 -4.21
CA ARG A 138 28.04 21.92 -4.82
C ARG A 138 27.91 20.78 -3.84
N THR A 139 27.22 19.71 -4.25
CA THR A 139 27.09 18.50 -3.46
C THR A 139 28.42 17.78 -3.29
N GLY A 140 28.64 17.17 -2.14
CA GLY A 140 29.83 16.36 -1.85
C GLY A 140 29.88 15.07 -2.66
N ALA A 141 31.03 14.40 -2.64
CA ALA A 141 31.30 13.20 -3.44
C ALA A 141 30.37 11.98 -3.12
N LYS A 142 29.77 11.97 -1.93
CA LYS A 142 28.85 10.90 -1.50
C LYS A 142 27.44 11.42 -1.20
N GLN A 143 27.18 12.68 -1.44
CA GLN A 143 25.93 13.33 -1.10
C GLN A 143 24.88 13.06 -2.17
N SER A 144 23.84 12.33 -1.84
CA SER A 144 22.73 12.00 -2.72
C SER A 144 21.43 12.70 -2.34
N TYR A 145 21.41 13.46 -1.25
CA TYR A 145 20.27 14.25 -0.77
C TYR A 145 20.72 15.57 -0.19
N ILE A 146 19.89 16.60 -0.35
CA ILE A 146 19.98 17.87 0.39
C ILE A 146 18.64 18.20 1.01
N ASN A 147 18.67 18.87 2.16
CA ASN A 147 17.48 19.40 2.79
C ASN A 147 17.38 20.90 2.46
N PHE A 148 16.60 21.26 1.43
CA PHE A 148 16.33 22.63 1.06
C PHE A 148 15.41 23.29 2.08
N ALA A 149 15.72 24.50 2.54
CA ALA A 149 14.92 25.21 3.51
C ALA A 149 14.68 26.68 3.15
N LEU A 150 13.43 27.12 3.32
CA LEU A 150 12.95 28.50 3.36
C LEU A 150 12.92 28.91 4.84
N ARG A 151 13.52 30.04 5.22
CA ARG A 151 13.88 30.24 6.63
C ARG A 151 13.70 31.67 7.12
N LEU A 152 13.21 31.82 8.36
CA LEU A 152 13.25 33.03 9.15
C LEU A 152 14.19 32.81 10.35
N GLY A 153 15.33 33.49 10.38
CA GLY A 153 16.44 33.21 11.28
C GLY A 153 17.37 32.12 10.73
N SER A 154 18.44 31.81 11.44
CA SER A 154 19.40 30.77 11.06
C SER A 154 20.24 30.33 12.26
N TYR A 155 20.05 29.10 12.70
CA TYR A 155 20.83 28.52 13.82
C TYR A 155 20.86 29.45 15.05
N SER A 156 22.03 29.99 15.40
CA SER A 156 22.19 30.94 16.51
C SER A 156 21.84 32.40 16.12
N GLU A 157 21.53 32.70 14.88
CA GLU A 157 21.13 34.01 14.38
C GLU A 157 19.61 34.10 14.25
N THR A 158 18.90 34.05 15.39
CA THR A 158 17.43 34.06 15.49
C THR A 158 16.83 35.38 15.05
N SER A 159 15.65 35.35 14.44
CA SER A 159 14.94 36.52 13.93
C SER A 159 13.46 36.47 14.25
N ALA A 160 12.83 37.66 14.38
CA ALA A 160 11.40 37.84 14.56
C ALA A 160 10.81 38.66 13.40
N GLY A 161 9.51 38.59 13.17
CA GLY A 161 8.80 39.29 12.11
C GLY A 161 8.06 38.34 11.18
N THR A 162 7.71 38.81 9.98
CA THR A 162 6.99 38.01 9.00
C THR A 162 7.79 37.91 7.69
N ALA A 163 8.10 36.68 7.31
CA ALA A 163 8.76 36.34 6.05
C ALA A 163 7.75 35.67 5.11
N ARG A 164 7.83 35.95 3.82
CA ARG A 164 7.01 35.32 2.76
C ARG A 164 7.90 34.81 1.66
N PHE A 165 7.54 33.63 1.10
CA PHE A 165 8.30 32.94 0.07
C PHE A 165 7.35 32.47 -1.02
N ARG A 166 7.76 32.60 -2.28
CA ARG A 166 7.08 32.05 -3.45
C ARG A 166 8.06 31.72 -4.56
N ALA A 167 7.62 31.00 -5.59
CA ALA A 167 8.44 30.60 -6.73
C ALA A 167 9.78 29.97 -6.30
N ALA A 168 9.72 29.07 -5.31
CA ALA A 168 10.89 28.34 -4.85
C ALA A 168 11.33 27.32 -5.91
N GLU A 169 12.63 27.29 -6.21
CA GLU A 169 13.22 26.44 -7.24
C GLU A 169 14.53 25.83 -6.74
N LEU A 170 14.76 24.59 -7.10
CA LEU A 170 16.04 23.89 -6.99
C LEU A 170 16.35 23.27 -8.36
N VAL A 171 17.36 23.74 -9.03
CA VAL A 171 17.74 23.27 -10.37
C VAL A 171 19.23 22.98 -10.45
N GLN A 172 19.58 21.94 -11.20
CA GLN A 172 20.99 21.71 -11.55
C GLN A 172 21.46 22.81 -12.50
N THR A 173 22.65 23.32 -12.27
CA THR A 173 23.23 24.39 -13.14
C THR A 173 24.54 23.94 -13.75
N ASN A 174 24.74 24.37 -15.02
CA ASN A 174 25.97 24.19 -15.76
C ASN A 174 26.59 25.56 -16.09
N ASP A 175 26.08 26.64 -15.51
CA ASP A 175 26.62 27.98 -15.71
C ASP A 175 28.01 28.10 -15.08
N PRO A 176 29.05 28.48 -15.83
CA PRO A 176 30.44 28.59 -15.34
C PRO A 176 30.59 29.57 -14.16
N GLU A 177 29.85 30.68 -14.15
CA GLU A 177 29.91 31.67 -13.06
C GLU A 177 29.28 31.13 -11.78
N GLU A 178 28.15 30.47 -11.90
CA GLU A 178 27.49 29.79 -10.77
C GLU A 178 28.35 28.63 -10.23
N ILE A 179 28.95 27.84 -11.13
CA ILE A 179 29.89 26.77 -10.75
C ILE A 179 31.09 27.29 -9.96
N ALA A 180 31.60 28.44 -10.36
CA ALA A 180 32.76 29.08 -9.70
C ALA A 180 32.40 29.66 -8.33
N SER A 181 31.15 30.10 -8.13
CA SER A 181 30.65 30.69 -6.88
C SER A 181 30.04 29.71 -5.92
N ALA A 182 29.91 28.43 -6.31
CA ALA A 182 29.20 27.40 -5.53
C ALA A 182 29.88 27.13 -4.19
N VAL A 183 29.10 27.20 -3.12
CA VAL A 183 29.53 26.76 -1.78
C VAL A 183 29.63 25.22 -1.79
N SER A 184 30.80 24.69 -1.45
CA SER A 184 30.99 23.24 -1.40
C SER A 184 30.36 22.66 -0.13
N LEU A 185 29.59 21.60 -0.29
CA LEU A 185 29.01 20.81 0.79
C LEU A 185 29.88 19.56 1.05
N ASP A 186 31.20 19.67 0.95
CA ASP A 186 32.12 18.58 1.26
C ASP A 186 31.96 18.18 2.74
N GLU A 187 31.93 16.90 3.01
CA GLU A 187 31.95 16.38 4.38
C GLU A 187 33.19 16.92 5.13
N PRO A 188 33.04 17.45 6.36
CA PRO A 188 34.20 17.76 7.18
C PRO A 188 35.01 16.47 7.36
N ALA A 189 36.33 16.58 7.25
CA ALA A 189 37.24 15.46 7.46
C ALA A 189 36.95 14.84 8.84
N GLN A 190 36.25 13.72 8.87
CA GLN A 190 35.99 13.00 10.10
C GLN A 190 37.33 12.49 10.67
N PRO A 191 37.55 12.62 12.00
CA PRO A 191 38.62 11.85 12.63
C PRO A 191 38.32 10.38 12.38
N ALA A 192 39.31 9.63 11.92
CA ALA A 192 39.23 8.25 11.47
C ALA A 192 38.35 7.36 12.40
N VAL A 193 37.08 7.30 12.12
CA VAL A 193 36.16 6.33 12.69
C VAL A 193 36.03 5.22 11.68
N LYS A 194 36.34 4.03 12.12
CA LYS A 194 36.28 2.73 11.45
C LYS A 194 35.50 2.75 10.14
N THR A 195 36.19 2.34 9.07
CA THR A 195 35.58 1.94 7.79
C THR A 195 34.26 1.19 8.00
N VAL A 196 33.18 1.91 7.95
CA VAL A 196 31.88 1.32 7.63
C VAL A 196 32.02 0.94 6.16
N ASN A 197 32.05 -0.34 5.87
CA ASN A 197 32.09 -0.89 4.52
C ASN A 197 31.11 -0.16 3.65
N GLU A 198 31.43 -0.01 2.37
CA GLU A 198 30.56 0.53 1.29
C GLU A 198 29.16 0.11 1.61
N SER A 199 28.51 1.08 2.25
CA SER A 199 27.69 0.75 3.39
C SER A 199 26.39 0.12 2.96
N ASP A 200 25.78 -0.53 3.88
CA ASP A 200 24.43 -1.10 3.84
C ASP A 200 23.42 -0.19 3.12
N GLU A 201 23.61 1.10 3.13
CA GLU A 201 22.74 2.09 2.48
C GLU A 201 22.88 2.14 0.94
N ALA A 202 24.08 2.23 0.40
CA ALA A 202 24.33 2.14 -1.05
C ALA A 202 23.99 0.74 -1.59
N ARG A 203 24.22 -0.29 -0.77
CA ARG A 203 23.79 -1.65 -1.05
C ARG A 203 22.27 -1.77 -1.03
N ALA A 204 21.58 -1.14 -0.07
CA ALA A 204 20.12 -1.09 0.02
C ALA A 204 19.52 -0.36 -1.19
N ILE A 205 20.09 0.77 -1.62
CA ILE A 205 19.64 1.52 -2.81
C ILE A 205 19.83 0.70 -4.09
N ARG A 206 20.98 0.02 -4.27
CA ARG A 206 21.20 -0.87 -5.41
C ARG A 206 20.24 -2.06 -5.40
N LEU A 207 20.04 -2.69 -4.24
CA LEU A 207 19.14 -3.82 -4.09
C LEU A 207 17.68 -3.42 -4.33
N ARG A 208 17.29 -2.22 -3.90
CA ARG A 208 15.96 -1.64 -4.19
C ARG A 208 15.75 -1.38 -5.69
N SER A 209 16.78 -0.95 -6.41
CA SER A 209 16.75 -0.81 -7.86
C SER A 209 16.60 -2.16 -8.57
N TYR A 210 17.24 -3.22 -8.05
CA TYR A 210 17.04 -4.59 -8.54
C TYR A 210 15.65 -5.15 -8.24
N LEU A 211 14.93 -4.65 -7.23
CA LEU A 211 13.55 -5.05 -6.98
C LEU A 211 12.65 -4.74 -8.18
N HIS A 212 12.76 -3.57 -8.78
CA HIS A 212 12.00 -3.24 -9.98
C HIS A 212 12.31 -4.20 -11.13
N LEU A 213 13.59 -4.50 -11.35
CA LEU A 213 13.99 -5.47 -12.37
C LEU A 213 13.45 -6.87 -12.08
N PHE A 214 13.54 -7.32 -10.82
CA PHE A 214 13.00 -8.61 -10.38
C PHE A 214 11.49 -8.71 -10.59
N ILE A 215 10.74 -7.65 -10.26
CA ILE A 215 9.30 -7.60 -10.45
C ILE A 215 8.94 -7.61 -11.92
N ILE A 216 9.64 -6.84 -12.76
CA ILE A 216 9.46 -6.87 -14.20
C ILE A 216 9.67 -8.29 -14.74
N CYS A 217 10.75 -8.95 -14.33
CA CYS A 217 11.03 -10.34 -14.73
C CYS A 217 9.95 -11.31 -14.24
N THR A 218 9.46 -11.14 -12.98
CA THR A 218 8.41 -11.99 -12.43
C THR A 218 7.07 -11.78 -13.14
N ILE A 219 6.72 -10.52 -13.47
CA ILE A 219 5.55 -10.18 -14.26
C ILE A 219 5.63 -10.77 -15.67
N VAL A 220 6.77 -10.59 -16.35
CA VAL A 220 6.99 -11.18 -17.68
C VAL A 220 6.87 -12.69 -17.62
N LEU A 221 7.48 -13.32 -16.62
CA LEU A 221 7.39 -14.77 -16.42
C LEU A 221 5.94 -15.21 -16.16
N ALA A 222 5.21 -14.51 -15.29
CA ALA A 222 3.79 -14.79 -15.03
C ALA A 222 2.94 -14.65 -16.31
N CYS A 223 3.17 -13.60 -17.12
CA CYS A 223 2.50 -13.41 -18.40
C CYS A 223 2.85 -14.53 -19.40
N VAL A 224 4.11 -14.95 -19.48
CA VAL A 224 4.56 -16.04 -20.33
C VAL A 224 3.93 -17.37 -19.90
N LEU A 225 3.89 -17.66 -18.60
CA LEU A 225 3.26 -18.85 -18.04
C LEU A 225 1.75 -18.85 -18.29
N LEU A 226 1.08 -17.72 -18.09
CA LEU A 226 -0.36 -17.56 -18.36
C LEU A 226 -0.65 -17.74 -19.85
N TRP A 227 0.17 -17.13 -20.72
CA TRP A 227 0.04 -17.29 -22.16
C TRP A 227 0.29 -18.74 -22.60
N GLY A 228 1.32 -19.39 -22.04
CA GLY A 228 1.62 -20.80 -22.27
C GLY A 228 0.47 -21.70 -21.85
N PHE A 229 -0.13 -21.46 -20.68
CA PHE A 229 -1.32 -22.15 -20.20
C PHE A 229 -2.51 -21.92 -21.14
N TYR A 230 -2.81 -20.67 -21.49
CA TYR A 230 -3.93 -20.33 -22.37
C TYR A 230 -3.79 -20.98 -23.75
N ARG A 231 -2.56 -21.00 -24.29
CA ARG A 231 -2.27 -21.65 -25.59
C ARG A 231 -2.41 -23.15 -25.54
N ASN A 232 -2.01 -23.79 -24.44
CA ASN A 232 -1.99 -25.23 -24.27
C ASN A 232 -3.09 -25.77 -23.38
N ARG A 233 -4.12 -24.97 -23.04
CA ARG A 233 -5.13 -25.29 -22.03
C ARG A 233 -5.82 -26.63 -22.25
N GLU A 234 -6.15 -27.00 -23.51
CA GLU A 234 -6.79 -28.27 -23.82
C GLU A 234 -5.86 -29.47 -23.52
N ARG A 235 -4.58 -29.30 -23.76
CA ARG A 235 -3.53 -30.27 -23.40
C ARG A 235 -3.37 -30.40 -21.89
N PHE A 236 -3.40 -29.30 -21.17
CA PHE A 236 -3.34 -29.31 -19.70
C PHE A 236 -4.56 -29.97 -19.08
N TYR A 237 -5.75 -29.78 -19.62
CA TYR A 237 -6.97 -30.44 -19.15
C TYR A 237 -6.95 -31.96 -19.42
N SER A 238 -6.26 -32.41 -20.41
CA SER A 238 -6.16 -33.83 -20.79
C SER A 238 -4.95 -34.56 -20.21
N LEU A 239 -3.94 -33.84 -19.71
CA LEU A 239 -2.77 -34.47 -19.10
C LEU A 239 -3.15 -35.10 -17.74
N SER A 240 -3.09 -36.45 -17.70
CA SER A 240 -3.19 -37.20 -16.45
C SER A 240 -1.80 -37.27 -15.79
N ALA A 241 -1.67 -36.71 -14.61
CA ALA A 241 -0.46 -36.85 -13.80
C ALA A 241 -0.77 -37.73 -12.57
N ASP A 242 0.20 -38.57 -12.21
CA ASP A 242 0.09 -39.38 -11.00
C ASP A 242 -0.03 -38.47 -9.75
N PRO A 243 -1.01 -38.71 -8.84
CA PRO A 243 -1.21 -37.91 -7.64
C PRO A 243 0.02 -37.79 -6.74
N LYS A 244 0.86 -38.83 -6.66
CA LYS A 244 2.11 -38.81 -5.89
C LYS A 244 3.13 -37.85 -6.51
N THR A 245 3.24 -37.85 -7.82
CA THR A 245 4.09 -36.89 -8.57
C THR A 245 3.60 -35.47 -8.38
N VAL A 246 2.28 -35.22 -8.50
CA VAL A 246 1.69 -33.90 -8.25
C VAL A 246 1.99 -33.40 -6.83
N LYS A 247 1.87 -34.28 -5.81
CA LYS A 247 2.20 -33.93 -4.42
C LYS A 247 3.69 -33.55 -4.29
N ARG A 248 4.62 -34.31 -4.90
CA ARG A 248 6.05 -34.02 -4.86
C ARG A 248 6.36 -32.69 -5.56
N CYS A 249 5.79 -32.47 -6.74
CA CYS A 249 5.94 -31.21 -7.48
C CYS A 249 5.39 -30.02 -6.67
N PHE A 250 4.24 -30.18 -6.01
CA PHE A 250 3.68 -29.12 -5.17
C PHE A 250 4.55 -28.82 -3.96
N ILE A 251 5.09 -29.84 -3.27
CA ILE A 251 6.06 -29.63 -2.18
C ILE A 251 7.28 -28.86 -2.69
N LEU A 252 7.82 -29.22 -3.85
CA LEU A 252 8.95 -28.51 -4.46
C LEU A 252 8.59 -27.05 -4.76
N LEU A 253 7.41 -26.77 -5.32
CA LEU A 253 6.93 -25.40 -5.55
C LEU A 253 6.85 -24.60 -4.24
N VAL A 254 6.33 -25.21 -3.18
CA VAL A 254 6.24 -24.55 -1.86
C VAL A 254 7.64 -24.25 -1.30
N LEU A 255 8.56 -25.23 -1.36
CA LEU A 255 9.94 -25.02 -0.89
C LEU A 255 10.68 -23.95 -1.70
N THR A 256 10.51 -23.94 -3.03
CA THR A 256 11.07 -22.90 -3.91
C THR A 256 10.45 -21.53 -3.60
N GLY A 257 9.14 -21.48 -3.36
CA GLY A 257 8.43 -20.27 -2.94
C GLY A 257 8.92 -19.74 -1.58
N ALA A 258 9.23 -20.63 -0.63
CA ALA A 258 9.81 -20.27 0.66
C ALA A 258 11.24 -19.73 0.50
N ALA A 259 12.07 -20.41 -0.29
CA ALA A 259 13.43 -19.96 -0.58
C ALA A 259 13.45 -18.57 -1.24
N LEU A 260 12.54 -18.33 -2.21
CA LEU A 260 12.38 -17.02 -2.85
C LEU A 260 12.04 -15.94 -1.82
N ARG A 261 11.07 -16.18 -0.93
CA ARG A 261 10.67 -15.22 0.10
C ARG A 261 11.77 -14.97 1.13
N LEU A 262 12.50 -16.01 1.50
CA LEU A 262 13.70 -15.86 2.37
C LEU A 262 14.73 -14.96 1.70
N VAL A 263 15.03 -15.17 0.42
CA VAL A 263 15.94 -14.30 -0.33
C VAL A 263 15.44 -12.85 -0.35
N LEU A 264 14.15 -12.63 -0.60
CA LEU A 264 13.56 -11.29 -0.57
C LEU A 264 13.66 -10.66 0.83
N THR A 265 13.38 -11.42 1.88
CA THR A 265 13.55 -10.93 3.26
C THR A 265 14.99 -10.54 3.55
N LEU A 266 15.97 -11.35 3.11
CA LEU A 266 17.39 -11.03 3.29
C LEU A 266 17.85 -9.79 2.51
N LEU A 267 17.24 -9.53 1.36
CA LEU A 267 17.56 -8.41 0.50
C LEU A 267 16.90 -7.09 0.96
N PHE A 268 15.66 -7.17 1.45
CA PHE A 268 14.83 -5.98 1.69
C PHE A 268 14.52 -5.74 3.17
N GLY A 269 14.67 -6.71 4.05
CA GLY A 269 14.42 -6.55 5.49
C GLY A 269 12.95 -6.38 5.88
N GLY A 270 12.01 -6.44 4.93
CA GLY A 270 10.61 -6.10 5.13
C GLY A 270 10.30 -4.61 4.92
N HIS A 271 9.05 -4.25 5.10
CA HIS A 271 8.62 -2.85 5.13
C HIS A 271 8.97 -2.26 6.50
N ASP A 272 9.86 -1.29 6.54
CA ASP A 272 10.49 -0.79 7.76
C ASP A 272 9.48 -0.44 8.87
N TYR A 273 8.41 0.30 8.51
CA TYR A 273 7.38 0.70 9.48
C TYR A 273 6.57 -0.52 9.99
N ASP A 274 6.05 -1.35 9.08
CA ASP A 274 5.17 -2.46 9.46
C ASP A 274 5.92 -3.53 10.27
N ILE A 275 7.14 -3.90 9.85
CA ILE A 275 7.95 -4.89 10.58
C ILE A 275 8.34 -4.37 11.97
N THR A 276 8.65 -3.08 12.09
CA THR A 276 8.92 -2.46 13.39
C THR A 276 7.68 -2.52 14.29
N CYS A 277 6.50 -2.21 13.74
CA CYS A 277 5.24 -2.36 14.47
C CYS A 277 4.99 -3.81 14.90
N TRP A 278 5.17 -4.78 14.01
CA TRP A 278 4.98 -6.21 14.34
C TRP A 278 5.88 -6.67 15.49
N GLN A 279 7.14 -6.27 15.45
CA GLN A 279 8.10 -6.59 16.52
C GLN A 279 7.76 -5.89 17.83
N ALA A 280 7.42 -4.59 17.79
CA ALA A 280 7.05 -3.81 18.96
C ALA A 280 5.76 -4.33 19.59
N TRP A 281 4.71 -4.54 18.79
CA TRP A 281 3.40 -5.01 19.29
C TRP A 281 3.46 -6.43 19.83
N GLY A 282 4.16 -7.34 19.15
CA GLY A 282 4.35 -8.68 19.65
C GLY A 282 5.09 -8.72 20.99
N ARG A 283 6.13 -7.90 21.13
CA ARG A 283 6.92 -7.77 22.37
C ARG A 283 6.13 -7.12 23.49
N ASP A 284 5.37 -6.08 23.19
CA ASP A 284 4.52 -5.41 24.17
C ASP A 284 3.52 -6.39 24.81
N ILE A 285 2.85 -7.21 24.00
CA ILE A 285 1.90 -8.21 24.50
C ILE A 285 2.59 -9.27 25.35
N VAL A 286 3.78 -9.74 24.96
CA VAL A 286 4.52 -10.78 25.71
C VAL A 286 5.06 -10.22 27.03
N GLN A 287 5.49 -8.97 27.07
CA GLN A 287 6.07 -8.36 28.27
C GLN A 287 5.03 -7.75 29.22
N ASN A 288 4.05 -7.02 28.68
CA ASN A 288 3.10 -6.22 29.47
C ASN A 288 1.70 -6.84 29.54
N GLY A 289 1.45 -7.88 28.73
CA GLY A 289 0.17 -8.60 28.69
C GLY A 289 -0.86 -7.94 27.75
N ALA A 290 -1.78 -8.79 27.28
CA ALA A 290 -2.80 -8.37 26.30
C ALA A 290 -3.76 -7.30 26.85
N SER A 291 -4.03 -7.29 28.15
CA SER A 291 -5.01 -6.37 28.77
C SER A 291 -4.58 -4.89 28.72
N GLN A 292 -3.29 -4.61 28.65
CA GLN A 292 -2.75 -3.25 28.59
C GLN A 292 -2.52 -2.77 27.15
N PHE A 293 -2.52 -3.68 26.17
CA PHE A 293 -2.11 -3.40 24.81
C PHE A 293 -2.84 -2.22 24.15
N TYR A 294 -4.15 -2.05 24.36
CA TYR A 294 -4.93 -0.94 23.79
C TYR A 294 -5.28 0.16 24.80
N THR A 295 -4.87 0.03 26.05
CA THR A 295 -5.24 0.95 27.14
C THR A 295 -4.08 1.77 27.67
N ALA A 296 -2.84 1.34 27.41
CA ALA A 296 -1.66 2.07 27.85
C ALA A 296 -1.54 3.42 27.12
N PRO A 297 -1.06 4.47 27.81
CA PRO A 297 -0.81 5.77 27.20
C PRO A 297 0.12 5.66 25.98
N GLY A 298 -0.21 6.37 24.90
CA GLY A 298 0.56 6.33 23.66
C GLY A 298 0.19 5.18 22.71
N HIS A 299 -0.79 4.34 23.07
CA HIS A 299 -1.25 3.22 22.24
C HIS A 299 -2.54 3.52 21.45
N GLU A 300 -2.95 4.78 21.40
CA GLU A 300 -4.16 5.23 20.72
C GLU A 300 -4.12 4.91 19.20
N TRP A 301 -2.93 4.91 18.62
CA TRP A 301 -2.69 4.66 17.19
C TRP A 301 -2.60 3.17 16.79
N TYR A 302 -2.69 2.22 17.77
CA TYR A 302 -2.68 0.79 17.46
C TYR A 302 -4.00 0.40 16.77
N ASP A 303 -4.01 0.33 15.44
CA ASP A 303 -5.22 0.27 14.59
C ASP A 303 -5.66 -1.14 14.19
N TYR A 304 -4.81 -2.15 14.38
CA TYR A 304 -5.15 -3.54 14.05
C TYR A 304 -6.06 -4.19 15.10
N PRO A 305 -6.95 -5.13 14.66
CA PRO A 305 -7.79 -5.87 15.61
C PRO A 305 -7.02 -6.95 16.36
N PRO A 306 -7.53 -7.40 17.55
CA PRO A 306 -6.84 -8.30 18.46
C PRO A 306 -6.41 -9.66 17.92
N GLY A 307 -7.07 -10.19 16.90
CA GLY A 307 -6.78 -11.54 16.40
C GLY A 307 -5.38 -11.66 15.79
N TYR A 308 -4.95 -10.64 15.05
CA TYR A 308 -3.58 -10.66 14.53
C TYR A 308 -2.53 -10.41 15.63
N MET A 309 -2.89 -9.65 16.65
CA MET A 309 -2.03 -9.43 17.82
C MET A 309 -1.65 -10.74 18.52
N LEU A 310 -2.56 -11.71 18.60
CA LEU A 310 -2.27 -13.05 19.12
C LEU A 310 -1.25 -13.81 18.26
N VAL A 311 -1.29 -13.63 16.93
CA VAL A 311 -0.30 -14.22 16.02
C VAL A 311 1.08 -13.59 16.26
N LEU A 312 1.17 -12.26 16.40
CA LEU A 312 2.41 -11.56 16.70
C LEU A 312 2.99 -12.00 18.05
N ALA A 313 2.16 -12.08 19.09
CA ALA A 313 2.58 -12.58 20.40
C ALA A 313 3.13 -14.02 20.32
N ALA A 314 2.49 -14.90 19.57
CA ALA A 314 2.95 -16.28 19.38
C ALA A 314 4.30 -16.33 18.65
N VAL A 315 4.49 -15.51 17.59
CA VAL A 315 5.77 -15.41 16.87
C VAL A 315 6.87 -14.89 17.81
N THR A 316 6.59 -13.82 18.57
CA THR A 316 7.55 -13.26 19.55
C THR A 316 7.91 -14.27 20.61
N TRP A 317 6.93 -14.98 21.18
CA TRP A 317 7.20 -16.03 22.17
C TRP A 317 8.08 -17.15 21.62
N LEU A 318 7.86 -17.57 20.36
CA LEU A 318 8.74 -18.55 19.70
C LEU A 318 10.16 -18.02 19.51
N LEU A 319 10.32 -16.75 19.09
CA LEU A 319 11.62 -16.11 18.92
C LEU A 319 12.38 -16.07 20.24
N ASP A 320 11.71 -15.73 21.35
CA ASP A 320 12.31 -15.71 22.69
C ASP A 320 12.66 -17.13 23.17
N LEU A 321 11.81 -18.13 22.91
CA LEU A 321 12.05 -19.53 23.22
C LEU A 321 13.33 -20.06 22.53
N PHE A 322 13.53 -19.71 21.26
CA PHE A 322 14.71 -20.10 20.49
C PHE A 322 15.87 -19.09 20.59
N ARG A 323 15.74 -18.05 21.42
CA ARG A 323 16.74 -17.00 21.64
C ARG A 323 17.18 -16.31 20.35
N ILE A 324 16.26 -16.11 19.41
CA ILE A 324 16.52 -15.40 18.15
C ILE A 324 16.47 -13.89 18.42
N PRO A 325 17.54 -13.14 18.15
CA PRO A 325 17.58 -11.70 18.43
C PRO A 325 16.54 -10.93 17.62
N SER A 326 15.86 -9.95 18.27
CA SER A 326 15.01 -8.98 17.59
C SER A 326 15.82 -8.20 16.56
N GLY A 327 15.18 -7.85 15.42
CA GLY A 327 15.85 -7.13 14.33
C GLY A 327 16.76 -8.01 13.45
N SER A 328 17.02 -9.26 13.82
CA SER A 328 17.75 -10.20 12.93
C SER A 328 16.88 -10.56 11.72
N ALA A 329 17.52 -10.87 10.58
CA ALA A 329 16.79 -11.34 9.38
C ALA A 329 15.95 -12.60 9.66
N ALA A 330 16.38 -13.46 10.59
CA ALA A 330 15.63 -14.62 11.03
C ALA A 330 14.34 -14.21 11.78
N ALA A 331 14.40 -13.19 12.64
CA ALA A 331 13.22 -12.65 13.31
C ALA A 331 12.27 -12.00 12.30
N VAL A 332 12.75 -11.17 11.38
CA VAL A 332 11.95 -10.57 10.32
C VAL A 332 11.24 -11.64 9.51
N PHE A 333 11.97 -12.67 9.06
CA PHE A 333 11.38 -13.78 8.31
C PHE A 333 10.32 -14.54 9.12
N ALA A 334 10.53 -14.72 10.44
CA ALA A 334 9.56 -15.37 11.31
C ALA A 334 8.22 -14.60 11.37
N TYR A 335 8.25 -13.27 11.40
CA TYR A 335 7.03 -12.44 11.32
C TYR A 335 6.33 -12.52 9.95
N MET A 336 7.04 -12.83 8.88
CA MET A 336 6.48 -13.02 7.53
C MET A 336 5.89 -14.43 7.30
N LEU A 337 6.35 -15.45 8.05
CA LEU A 337 5.93 -16.85 7.88
C LEU A 337 4.40 -17.06 7.95
N PRO A 338 3.63 -16.41 8.84
CA PRO A 338 2.18 -16.59 8.87
C PRO A 338 1.50 -16.19 7.56
N ALA A 339 1.93 -15.10 6.92
CA ALA A 339 1.41 -14.66 5.63
C ALA A 339 1.78 -15.65 4.52
N TYR A 340 3.03 -16.13 4.49
CA TYR A 340 3.43 -17.15 3.53
C TYR A 340 2.69 -18.50 3.74
N ALA A 341 2.50 -18.92 4.97
CA ALA A 341 1.69 -20.11 5.28
C ALA A 341 0.25 -19.96 4.75
N ALA A 342 -0.30 -18.74 4.83
CA ALA A 342 -1.61 -18.43 4.27
C ALA A 342 -1.62 -18.49 2.72
N ASP A 343 -0.57 -18.02 2.02
CA ASP A 343 -0.44 -18.19 0.57
C ASP A 343 -0.47 -19.67 0.16
N VAL A 344 0.27 -20.50 0.89
CA VAL A 344 0.26 -21.97 0.68
C VAL A 344 -1.13 -22.55 0.97
N GLY A 345 -1.79 -22.08 2.02
CA GLY A 345 -3.17 -22.44 2.35
C GLY A 345 -4.15 -22.10 1.23
N ILE A 346 -4.05 -20.90 0.63
CA ILE A 346 -4.85 -20.47 -0.53
C ILE A 346 -4.58 -21.39 -1.72
N ALA A 347 -3.32 -21.72 -2.01
CA ALA A 347 -2.95 -22.62 -3.10
C ALA A 347 -3.56 -24.03 -2.89
N ILE A 348 -3.46 -24.58 -1.69
CA ILE A 348 -4.06 -25.88 -1.35
C ILE A 348 -5.58 -25.86 -1.50
N LEU A 349 -6.24 -24.82 -1.01
CA LEU A 349 -7.69 -24.66 -1.15
C LEU A 349 -8.10 -24.55 -2.63
N LEU A 350 -7.39 -23.78 -3.43
CA LEU A 350 -7.66 -23.62 -4.86
C LEU A 350 -7.48 -24.96 -5.61
N MET A 351 -6.41 -25.69 -5.33
CA MET A 351 -6.18 -27.02 -5.91
C MET A 351 -7.30 -28.00 -5.53
N ARG A 352 -7.70 -28.05 -4.24
CA ARG A 352 -8.78 -28.90 -3.77
C ARG A 352 -10.13 -28.52 -4.39
N PHE A 353 -10.39 -27.22 -4.50
CA PHE A 353 -11.62 -26.71 -5.10
C PHE A 353 -11.67 -27.04 -6.61
N ALA A 354 -10.59 -26.79 -7.35
CA ALA A 354 -10.49 -27.12 -8.77
C ALA A 354 -10.65 -28.63 -9.02
N ARG A 355 -10.01 -29.48 -8.19
CA ARG A 355 -10.16 -30.94 -8.27
C ARG A 355 -11.61 -31.37 -8.09
N LYS A 356 -12.35 -30.83 -7.10
CA LYS A 356 -13.78 -31.08 -6.92
C LYS A 356 -14.63 -30.63 -8.10
N ARG A 357 -14.12 -29.70 -8.94
CA ARG A 357 -14.76 -29.20 -10.16
C ARG A 357 -14.31 -29.96 -11.43
N GLY A 358 -13.60 -31.08 -11.28
CA GLY A 358 -13.21 -31.93 -12.39
C GLY A 358 -12.04 -31.37 -13.23
N PHE A 359 -11.16 -30.58 -12.64
CA PHE A 359 -9.89 -30.23 -13.27
C PHE A 359 -8.91 -31.41 -13.17
N SER A 360 -8.06 -31.57 -14.18
CA SER A 360 -6.96 -32.55 -14.14
C SER A 360 -5.97 -32.23 -13.03
N GLU A 361 -5.23 -33.21 -12.54
CA GLU A 361 -4.19 -33.00 -11.52
C GLU A 361 -3.12 -32.03 -11.97
N SER A 362 -2.75 -32.03 -13.26
CA SER A 362 -1.81 -31.05 -13.83
C SER A 362 -2.35 -29.63 -13.83
N ALA A 363 -3.64 -29.45 -14.13
CA ALA A 363 -4.29 -28.14 -14.05
C ALA A 363 -4.41 -27.64 -12.58
N CYS A 364 -4.70 -28.56 -11.64
CA CYS A 364 -4.70 -28.23 -10.21
C CYS A 364 -3.31 -27.78 -9.73
N LEU A 365 -2.24 -28.50 -10.12
CA LEU A 365 -0.86 -28.15 -9.79
C LEU A 365 -0.48 -26.79 -10.38
N TYR A 366 -0.88 -26.52 -11.62
CA TYR A 366 -0.65 -25.22 -12.25
C TYR A 366 -1.32 -24.07 -11.49
N LEU A 367 -2.59 -24.24 -11.10
CA LEU A 367 -3.31 -23.24 -10.30
C LEU A 367 -2.67 -23.03 -8.91
N GLY A 368 -2.20 -24.11 -8.29
CA GLY A 368 -1.44 -24.03 -7.04
C GLY A 368 -0.12 -23.26 -7.21
N GLY A 369 0.60 -23.53 -8.30
CA GLY A 369 1.81 -22.79 -8.66
C GLY A 369 1.56 -21.29 -8.91
N LEU A 370 0.49 -20.97 -9.65
CA LEU A 370 0.08 -19.57 -9.86
C LEU A 370 -0.23 -18.85 -8.54
N ALA A 371 -0.81 -19.52 -7.55
CA ALA A 371 -1.09 -18.93 -6.26
C ALA A 371 0.19 -18.71 -5.43
N VAL A 372 1.11 -19.72 -5.37
CA VAL A 372 2.37 -19.62 -4.63
C VAL A 372 3.31 -18.57 -5.21
N PHE A 373 3.36 -18.47 -6.54
CA PHE A 373 4.23 -17.54 -7.27
C PHE A 373 3.48 -16.33 -7.82
N ASN A 374 2.27 -16.03 -7.31
CA ASN A 374 1.59 -14.79 -7.61
C ASN A 374 2.50 -13.61 -7.26
N PRO A 375 2.84 -12.70 -8.20
CA PRO A 375 3.82 -11.64 -7.94
C PRO A 375 3.42 -10.74 -6.76
N ALA A 376 2.17 -10.33 -6.63
CA ALA A 376 1.70 -9.54 -5.50
C ALA A 376 1.83 -10.33 -4.17
N ALA A 377 1.45 -11.62 -4.14
CA ALA A 377 1.62 -12.44 -2.95
C ALA A 377 3.09 -12.63 -2.57
N VAL A 378 3.98 -12.78 -3.55
CA VAL A 378 5.42 -12.92 -3.31
C VAL A 378 6.01 -11.65 -2.69
N ILE A 379 5.61 -10.48 -3.20
CA ILE A 379 6.05 -9.19 -2.64
C ILE A 379 5.47 -9.01 -1.24
N LEU A 380 4.17 -9.17 -1.09
CA LEU A 380 3.46 -8.88 0.15
C LEU A 380 3.91 -9.76 1.32
N SER A 381 4.10 -11.08 1.09
CA SER A 381 4.50 -12.04 2.13
C SER A 381 6.01 -12.28 2.23
N GLY A 382 6.82 -11.82 1.26
CA GLY A 382 8.27 -12.09 1.23
C GLY A 382 9.15 -10.85 1.29
N ALA A 383 8.71 -9.74 0.68
CA ALA A 383 9.46 -8.48 0.70
C ALA A 383 8.87 -7.46 1.69
N TRP A 384 7.55 -7.43 1.84
CA TRP A 384 6.87 -6.46 2.72
C TRP A 384 6.66 -7.00 4.15
N GLY A 385 6.00 -8.16 4.28
CA GLY A 385 5.61 -8.74 5.55
C GLY A 385 4.18 -8.42 6.00
N GLN A 386 3.26 -8.13 5.06
CA GLN A 386 1.86 -7.84 5.34
C GLN A 386 0.97 -9.09 5.35
N ILE A 387 -0.23 -8.96 5.94
CA ILE A 387 -1.09 -10.07 6.36
C ILE A 387 -2.32 -10.30 5.48
N ASP A 388 -2.44 -9.65 4.34
CA ASP A 388 -3.62 -9.75 3.48
C ASP A 388 -3.86 -11.18 2.96
N SER A 389 -2.81 -11.99 2.88
CA SER A 389 -2.92 -13.43 2.61
C SER A 389 -3.69 -14.17 3.71
N ILE A 390 -3.49 -13.80 5.00
CA ILE A 390 -4.19 -14.43 6.13
C ILE A 390 -5.67 -14.09 6.07
N LEU A 391 -6.00 -12.81 5.88
CA LEU A 391 -7.38 -12.36 5.67
C LEU A 391 -8.02 -13.12 4.50
N THR A 392 -7.33 -13.20 3.37
CA THR A 392 -7.81 -13.87 2.16
C THR A 392 -8.08 -15.35 2.40
N LEU A 393 -7.17 -16.05 3.09
CA LEU A 393 -7.35 -17.45 3.45
C LEU A 393 -8.58 -17.65 4.32
N LEU A 394 -8.77 -16.82 5.35
CA LEU A 394 -9.95 -16.91 6.24
C LEU A 394 -11.25 -16.65 5.48
N LEU A 395 -11.30 -15.65 4.60
CA LEU A 395 -12.47 -15.40 3.75
C LEU A 395 -12.79 -16.62 2.87
N LEU A 396 -11.78 -17.22 2.21
CA LEU A 396 -11.96 -18.39 1.34
C LEU A 396 -12.37 -19.63 2.13
N LEU A 397 -11.86 -19.82 3.35
CA LEU A 397 -12.30 -20.88 4.25
C LEU A 397 -13.76 -20.68 4.65
N GLY A 398 -14.16 -19.48 5.06
CA GLY A 398 -15.54 -19.15 5.38
C GLY A 398 -16.49 -19.38 4.19
N PHE A 399 -16.09 -18.96 2.99
CA PHE A 399 -16.87 -19.21 1.76
C PHE A 399 -16.96 -20.72 1.45
N SER A 400 -15.85 -21.46 1.64
CA SER A 400 -15.86 -22.92 1.45
C SER A 400 -16.84 -23.62 2.41
N GLU A 401 -16.95 -23.17 3.65
CA GLU A 401 -17.93 -23.67 4.60
C GLU A 401 -19.37 -23.36 4.15
N LEU A 402 -19.62 -22.16 3.60
CA LEU A 402 -20.92 -21.80 3.02
C LEU A 402 -21.26 -22.66 1.81
N PHE A 403 -20.29 -23.01 0.96
CA PHE A 403 -20.51 -23.91 -0.18
C PHE A 403 -20.99 -25.30 0.29
N GLU A 404 -20.49 -25.77 1.42
CA GLU A 404 -20.90 -27.03 2.02
C GLU A 404 -22.16 -26.89 2.92
N GLY A 405 -22.77 -25.71 3.01
CA GLY A 405 -23.97 -25.43 3.80
C GLY A 405 -23.74 -25.28 5.30
N ARG A 406 -22.48 -25.25 5.74
CA ARG A 406 -22.07 -25.14 7.16
C ARG A 406 -22.03 -23.68 7.61
N ARG A 407 -23.20 -23.07 7.86
CA ARG A 407 -23.35 -21.66 8.16
C ARG A 407 -22.71 -21.24 9.49
N ILE A 408 -22.75 -22.10 10.50
CA ILE A 408 -22.21 -21.80 11.84
C ILE A 408 -20.68 -21.66 11.78
N SER A 409 -19.99 -22.65 11.20
CA SER A 409 -18.54 -22.59 11.04
C SER A 409 -18.11 -21.46 10.12
N ALA A 410 -18.86 -21.18 9.04
CA ALA A 410 -18.61 -20.03 8.17
C ALA A 410 -18.69 -18.72 8.93
N GLY A 411 -19.69 -18.55 9.81
CA GLY A 411 -19.82 -17.38 10.66
C GLY A 411 -18.66 -17.24 11.65
N ALA A 412 -18.27 -18.32 12.31
CA ALA A 412 -17.11 -18.31 13.23
C ALA A 412 -15.81 -17.92 12.53
N ILE A 413 -15.55 -18.48 11.34
CA ILE A 413 -14.36 -18.14 10.54
C ILE A 413 -14.41 -16.68 10.07
N TYR A 414 -15.59 -16.17 9.68
CA TYR A 414 -15.75 -14.77 9.30
C TYR A 414 -15.52 -13.83 10.49
N GLY A 415 -16.00 -14.19 11.70
CA GLY A 415 -15.66 -13.45 12.93
C GLY A 415 -14.16 -13.40 13.19
N LEU A 416 -13.44 -14.49 12.94
CA LEU A 416 -11.98 -14.53 13.04
C LEU A 416 -11.32 -13.67 11.96
N ALA A 417 -11.85 -13.64 10.73
CA ALA A 417 -11.36 -12.75 9.66
C ALA A 417 -11.48 -11.27 10.06
N ILE A 418 -12.61 -10.86 10.65
CA ILE A 418 -12.81 -9.50 11.19
C ILE A 418 -11.77 -9.21 12.28
N MET A 419 -11.55 -10.15 13.19
CA MET A 419 -10.56 -10.01 14.27
C MET A 419 -9.10 -10.07 13.79
N THR A 420 -8.86 -10.49 12.56
CA THR A 420 -7.53 -10.45 11.93
C THR A 420 -7.28 -9.11 11.23
N LYS A 421 -8.27 -8.60 10.49
CA LYS A 421 -8.17 -7.31 9.78
C LYS A 421 -9.57 -6.73 9.55
N TRP A 422 -9.79 -5.46 9.93
CA TRP A 422 -11.08 -4.77 9.80
C TRP A 422 -11.66 -4.79 8.38
N GLN A 423 -10.79 -4.85 7.38
CA GLN A 423 -11.15 -4.94 5.97
C GLN A 423 -12.09 -6.13 5.65
N ALA A 424 -12.13 -7.17 6.47
CA ALA A 424 -13.11 -8.26 6.34
C ALA A 424 -14.55 -7.75 6.32
N LEU A 425 -14.85 -6.64 7.01
CA LEU A 425 -16.21 -6.06 7.09
C LEU A 425 -16.74 -5.59 5.73
N ILE A 426 -15.87 -5.28 4.76
CA ILE A 426 -16.26 -4.93 3.40
C ILE A 426 -17.07 -6.05 2.72
N TYR A 427 -16.78 -7.31 3.07
CA TYR A 427 -17.49 -8.48 2.56
C TYR A 427 -18.81 -8.76 3.30
N GLY A 428 -19.06 -8.06 4.41
CA GLY A 428 -20.25 -8.24 5.26
C GLY A 428 -21.58 -8.15 4.53
N PRO A 429 -21.84 -7.10 3.73
CA PRO A 429 -23.09 -6.97 2.98
C PRO A 429 -23.36 -8.13 2.01
N VAL A 430 -22.33 -8.61 1.31
CA VAL A 430 -22.42 -9.73 0.36
C VAL A 430 -22.71 -11.04 1.10
N LEU A 431 -22.06 -11.27 2.23
CA LEU A 431 -22.29 -12.43 3.10
C LEU A 431 -23.69 -12.37 3.72
N ALA A 432 -24.10 -11.23 4.26
CA ALA A 432 -25.42 -11.04 4.83
C ALA A 432 -26.52 -11.32 3.79
N ALA A 433 -26.35 -10.82 2.57
CA ALA A 433 -27.28 -11.10 1.47
C ALA A 433 -27.36 -12.62 1.19
N GLU A 434 -26.23 -13.34 1.12
CA GLU A 434 -26.25 -14.80 0.92
C GLU A 434 -26.93 -15.53 2.09
N TYR A 435 -26.66 -15.15 3.33
CA TYR A 435 -27.32 -15.72 4.50
C TYR A 435 -28.84 -15.51 4.44
N LEU A 436 -29.31 -14.30 4.16
CA LEU A 436 -30.74 -13.96 4.08
C LEU A 436 -31.41 -14.65 2.89
N LEU A 437 -30.84 -14.57 1.71
CA LEU A 437 -31.37 -15.17 0.49
C LEU A 437 -31.42 -16.71 0.57
N SER A 438 -30.62 -17.33 1.43
CA SER A 438 -30.58 -18.77 1.60
C SER A 438 -31.62 -19.32 2.59
N ILE A 439 -32.39 -18.45 3.25
CA ILE A 439 -33.49 -18.88 4.18
C ILE A 439 -34.69 -19.29 3.35
N ARG A 440 -35.08 -20.58 3.47
CA ARG A 440 -36.28 -21.14 2.83
C ARG A 440 -37.25 -21.70 3.84
N LYS A 441 -36.76 -22.13 5.01
CA LYS A 441 -37.50 -22.74 6.07
C LYS A 441 -36.91 -22.37 7.43
N LYS A 442 -37.61 -22.70 8.52
CA LYS A 442 -37.22 -22.35 9.88
C LYS A 442 -35.84 -22.83 10.28
N GLU A 443 -35.43 -24.02 9.85
CA GLU A 443 -34.12 -24.60 10.15
C GLU A 443 -32.99 -23.76 9.46
N ASP A 444 -33.25 -23.21 8.28
CA ASP A 444 -32.30 -22.33 7.61
C ASP A 444 -32.14 -21.01 8.35
N ALA A 445 -33.24 -20.46 8.88
CA ALA A 445 -33.21 -19.25 9.71
C ALA A 445 -32.42 -19.49 11.01
N LEU A 446 -32.67 -20.62 11.68
CA LEU A 446 -31.91 -20.99 12.89
C LEU A 446 -30.40 -21.16 12.61
N ARG A 447 -30.03 -21.83 11.51
CA ARG A 447 -28.62 -21.99 11.13
C ARG A 447 -27.99 -20.64 10.76
N THR A 448 -28.74 -19.73 10.14
CA THR A 448 -28.30 -18.38 9.85
C THR A 448 -28.07 -17.60 11.15
N ALA A 449 -29.05 -17.62 12.08
CA ALA A 449 -28.90 -17.01 13.39
C ALA A 449 -27.71 -17.59 14.16
N GLY A 450 -27.55 -18.94 14.12
CA GLY A 450 -26.37 -19.61 14.70
C GLY A 450 -25.05 -19.17 14.08
N GLY A 451 -25.01 -18.92 12.78
CA GLY A 451 -23.81 -18.38 12.09
C GLY A 451 -23.47 -16.95 12.52
N VAL A 452 -24.47 -16.08 12.64
CA VAL A 452 -24.27 -14.71 13.16
C VAL A 452 -23.82 -14.75 14.62
N ALA A 453 -24.48 -15.58 15.47
CA ALA A 453 -24.08 -15.75 16.86
C ALA A 453 -22.65 -16.28 17.01
N ALA A 454 -22.25 -17.24 16.16
CA ALA A 454 -20.88 -17.76 16.17
C ALA A 454 -19.85 -16.68 15.76
N ALA A 455 -20.16 -15.84 14.78
CA ALA A 455 -19.29 -14.71 14.41
C ALA A 455 -19.11 -13.74 15.58
N LEU A 456 -20.22 -13.34 16.23
CA LEU A 456 -20.19 -12.44 17.39
C LEU A 456 -19.44 -13.09 18.57
N LEU A 457 -19.68 -14.38 18.83
CA LEU A 457 -18.97 -15.10 19.89
C LEU A 457 -17.46 -15.07 19.67
N VAL A 458 -16.99 -15.31 18.43
CA VAL A 458 -15.56 -15.26 18.11
C VAL A 458 -15.02 -13.84 18.27
N ILE A 459 -15.74 -12.81 17.79
CA ILE A 459 -15.34 -11.42 17.94
C ILE A 459 -15.13 -11.07 19.42
N PHE A 460 -16.10 -11.38 20.27
CA PHE A 460 -16.00 -11.08 21.70
C PHE A 460 -14.97 -11.96 22.41
N ALA A 461 -14.89 -13.25 22.10
CA ALA A 461 -13.91 -14.14 22.70
C ALA A 461 -12.46 -13.74 22.40
N VAL A 462 -12.17 -13.34 21.15
CA VAL A 462 -10.85 -12.88 20.74
C VAL A 462 -10.52 -11.50 21.33
N SER A 463 -11.50 -10.62 21.48
CA SER A 463 -11.30 -9.28 22.04
C SER A 463 -11.19 -9.27 23.58
N LEU A 464 -11.72 -10.28 24.26
CA LEU A 464 -11.81 -10.32 25.72
C LEU A 464 -10.47 -10.18 26.45
N PRO A 465 -9.37 -10.87 26.05
CA PRO A 465 -8.07 -10.73 26.70
C PRO A 465 -7.49 -9.31 26.62
N PHE A 466 -7.91 -8.52 25.64
CA PHE A 466 -7.40 -7.17 25.37
C PHE A 466 -8.27 -6.06 25.97
N ARG A 467 -9.34 -6.42 26.67
CA ARG A 467 -10.32 -5.46 27.15
C ARG A 467 -9.76 -4.48 28.18
N GLY A 468 -8.89 -4.97 29.09
CA GLY A 468 -8.45 -4.18 30.25
C GLY A 468 -9.65 -3.76 31.11
N ASP A 469 -9.67 -2.49 31.44
CA ASP A 469 -10.74 -1.80 32.20
C ASP A 469 -11.86 -1.20 31.33
N GLN A 470 -11.76 -1.35 30.00
CA GLN A 470 -12.74 -0.82 29.05
C GLN A 470 -14.08 -1.57 29.13
N GLY A 471 -15.17 -0.92 28.71
CA GLY A 471 -16.51 -1.51 28.66
C GLY A 471 -16.59 -2.74 27.73
N PHE A 472 -17.64 -3.56 27.90
CA PHE A 472 -17.80 -4.81 27.10
C PHE A 472 -17.78 -4.61 25.59
N PHE A 473 -18.30 -3.48 25.10
CA PHE A 473 -18.37 -3.16 23.66
C PHE A 473 -17.19 -2.32 23.16
N TRP A 474 -16.10 -2.23 23.90
CA TRP A 474 -14.91 -1.45 23.54
C TRP A 474 -14.42 -1.68 22.11
N ILE A 475 -14.52 -2.92 21.63
CA ILE A 475 -14.05 -3.32 20.30
C ILE A 475 -14.79 -2.58 19.16
N VAL A 476 -16.08 -2.21 19.40
CA VAL A 476 -16.88 -1.44 18.44
C VAL A 476 -16.35 -0.01 18.32
N GLY A 477 -16.05 0.60 19.49
CA GLY A 477 -15.42 1.94 19.51
C GLY A 477 -14.05 1.92 18.81
N ARG A 478 -13.25 0.87 19.06
CA ARG A 478 -11.93 0.70 18.42
C ARG A 478 -12.02 0.62 16.89
N PHE A 479 -13.02 -0.09 16.37
CA PHE A 479 -13.28 -0.14 14.92
C PHE A 479 -13.53 1.25 14.34
N PHE A 480 -14.40 2.06 14.95
CA PHE A 480 -14.69 3.40 14.44
C PHE A 480 -13.49 4.33 14.51
N ASN A 481 -12.68 4.25 15.56
CA ASN A 481 -11.45 5.02 15.69
C ASN A 481 -10.43 4.64 14.60
N SER A 482 -10.25 3.34 14.34
CA SER A 482 -9.35 2.86 13.27
C SER A 482 -9.83 3.25 11.87
N ALA A 483 -11.15 3.24 11.63
CA ALA A 483 -11.73 3.61 10.34
C ALA A 483 -11.60 5.11 10.02
N GLY A 484 -11.46 5.97 11.04
CA GLY A 484 -11.28 7.42 10.90
C GLY A 484 -9.82 7.88 10.90
N GLY A 485 -8.85 6.97 11.07
CA GLY A 485 -7.44 7.31 11.28
C GLY A 485 -6.69 7.83 10.05
N TYR A 486 -7.23 7.64 8.84
CA TYR A 486 -6.60 8.06 7.59
C TYR A 486 -7.58 8.86 6.75
N ASP A 487 -7.52 10.19 6.85
CA ASP A 487 -8.47 11.09 6.14
C ASP A 487 -7.99 11.47 4.73
N TYR A 488 -7.45 10.49 3.98
CA TYR A 488 -6.97 10.71 2.62
C TYR A 488 -7.89 10.13 1.56
N ALA A 489 -7.97 10.78 0.40
CA ALA A 489 -8.72 10.26 -0.74
C ALA A 489 -8.14 8.92 -1.22
N SER A 490 -6.82 8.80 -1.26
CA SER A 490 -6.09 7.56 -1.57
C SER A 490 -4.75 7.56 -0.83
N VAL A 491 -4.30 6.39 -0.37
CA VAL A 491 -3.01 6.19 0.32
C VAL A 491 -2.19 5.19 -0.50
N GLU A 492 -1.42 5.68 -1.47
CA GLU A 492 -0.69 4.90 -2.47
C GLU A 492 -1.55 3.80 -3.16
N ALA A 493 -2.87 3.85 -3.01
CA ALA A 493 -3.76 2.97 -3.76
C ALA A 493 -3.93 3.55 -5.16
N TYR A 494 -3.23 2.99 -6.12
CA TYR A 494 -3.30 3.44 -7.52
C TYR A 494 -4.67 3.12 -8.10
N ASN A 495 -5.64 3.94 -7.76
CA ASN A 495 -7.06 3.81 -8.08
C ASN A 495 -7.59 5.03 -8.83
N PHE A 496 -8.89 5.12 -9.05
CA PHE A 496 -9.52 6.26 -9.76
C PHE A 496 -9.29 7.59 -9.03
N LEU A 497 -9.34 7.61 -7.70
CA LEU A 497 -9.12 8.84 -6.95
C LEU A 497 -7.66 9.31 -7.05
N ALA A 498 -6.71 8.37 -7.02
CA ALA A 498 -5.30 8.68 -7.27
C ALA A 498 -5.07 9.17 -8.72
N LEU A 499 -5.76 8.56 -9.72
CA LEU A 499 -5.74 9.02 -11.11
C LEU A 499 -6.22 10.47 -11.25
N CYS A 500 -7.20 10.87 -10.44
CA CYS A 500 -7.72 12.23 -10.36
C CYS A 500 -6.88 13.16 -9.44
N GLY A 501 -5.68 12.75 -9.07
CA GLY A 501 -4.78 13.57 -8.26
C GLY A 501 -5.05 13.57 -6.76
N GLY A 502 -5.87 12.63 -6.25
CA GLY A 502 -6.23 12.51 -4.82
C GLY A 502 -5.24 11.69 -3.97
N ASN A 503 -4.12 11.20 -4.56
CA ASN A 503 -3.15 10.42 -3.77
C ASN A 503 -2.52 11.30 -2.67
N TRP A 504 -2.59 10.85 -1.42
CA TRP A 504 -2.16 11.57 -0.22
C TRP A 504 -2.82 12.95 -0.03
N LYS A 505 -3.97 13.21 -0.64
CA LYS A 505 -4.74 14.43 -0.41
C LYS A 505 -5.93 14.15 0.50
N SER A 506 -6.29 15.17 1.33
CA SER A 506 -7.47 15.05 2.19
C SER A 506 -8.71 14.66 1.39
N ALA A 507 -9.49 13.73 1.94
CA ALA A 507 -10.72 13.27 1.34
C ALA A 507 -11.83 14.34 1.29
N GLU A 508 -11.68 15.42 2.04
CA GLU A 508 -12.60 16.58 2.03
C GLU A 508 -12.35 17.53 0.84
N LEU A 509 -11.19 17.41 0.17
CA LEU A 509 -10.93 18.20 -1.04
C LEU A 509 -11.83 17.79 -2.18
N SER A 510 -12.07 18.71 -3.12
CA SER A 510 -12.99 18.52 -4.22
C SER A 510 -12.38 17.71 -5.37
N LEU A 511 -13.01 16.58 -5.71
CA LEU A 511 -12.77 15.85 -6.95
C LEU A 511 -13.25 16.64 -8.17
N ALA A 512 -14.41 17.30 -8.03
CA ALA A 512 -15.05 18.19 -9.01
C ALA A 512 -15.78 19.31 -8.26
N PRO A 513 -16.14 20.43 -8.91
CA PRO A 513 -16.82 21.55 -8.24
C PRO A 513 -17.99 21.08 -7.38
N GLY A 514 -17.91 21.28 -6.06
CA GLY A 514 -18.92 20.91 -5.08
C GLY A 514 -19.04 19.42 -4.74
N ILE A 515 -18.10 18.56 -5.20
CA ILE A 515 -18.13 17.13 -4.93
C ILE A 515 -16.81 16.72 -4.26
N PRO A 516 -16.75 16.57 -2.92
CA PRO A 516 -15.58 16.05 -2.23
C PRO A 516 -15.25 14.60 -2.65
N TYR A 517 -13.96 14.23 -2.59
CA TYR A 517 -13.52 12.84 -2.79
C TYR A 517 -14.28 11.86 -1.89
N LYS A 518 -14.48 12.22 -0.63
CA LYS A 518 -15.22 11.42 0.37
C LYS A 518 -16.67 11.20 -0.04
N ALA A 519 -17.39 12.24 -0.47
CA ALA A 519 -18.77 12.13 -0.91
C ALA A 519 -18.89 11.22 -2.14
N PHE A 520 -18.03 11.42 -3.14
CA PHE A 520 -17.97 10.56 -4.32
C PHE A 520 -17.68 9.10 -3.92
N GLY A 521 -16.63 8.87 -3.13
CA GLY A 521 -16.23 7.54 -2.68
C GLY A 521 -17.33 6.83 -1.91
N MET A 522 -18.07 7.55 -1.04
CA MET A 522 -19.21 6.99 -0.29
C MET A 522 -20.32 6.53 -1.21
N VAL A 523 -20.70 7.33 -2.21
CA VAL A 523 -21.70 6.94 -3.21
C VAL A 523 -21.27 5.69 -3.96
N MET A 524 -20.00 5.60 -4.33
CA MET A 524 -19.48 4.44 -5.06
C MET A 524 -19.40 3.17 -4.20
N ILE A 525 -19.11 3.30 -2.90
CA ILE A 525 -19.16 2.18 -1.93
C ILE A 525 -20.61 1.64 -1.85
N VAL A 526 -21.59 2.52 -1.68
CA VAL A 526 -22.99 2.11 -1.64
C VAL A 526 -23.41 1.43 -2.95
N LEU A 527 -23.03 2.00 -4.08
CA LEU A 527 -23.33 1.44 -5.40
C LEU A 527 -22.68 0.06 -5.59
N ALA A 528 -21.44 -0.15 -5.12
CA ALA A 528 -20.75 -1.43 -5.17
C ALA A 528 -21.53 -2.51 -4.40
N VAL A 529 -22.00 -2.19 -3.19
CA VAL A 529 -22.82 -3.07 -2.36
C VAL A 529 -24.16 -3.39 -3.05
N VAL A 530 -24.86 -2.37 -3.52
CA VAL A 530 -26.17 -2.54 -4.18
C VAL A 530 -26.05 -3.43 -5.41
N LEU A 531 -25.09 -3.17 -6.28
CA LEU A 531 -24.87 -3.98 -7.50
C LEU A 531 -24.49 -5.43 -7.16
N SER A 532 -23.65 -5.64 -6.16
CA SER A 532 -23.23 -6.98 -5.72
C SER A 532 -24.40 -7.79 -5.16
N VAL A 533 -25.21 -7.18 -4.32
CA VAL A 533 -26.44 -7.81 -3.79
C VAL A 533 -27.46 -8.06 -4.91
N ALA A 534 -27.62 -7.11 -5.85
CA ALA A 534 -28.50 -7.28 -7.00
C ALA A 534 -28.04 -8.48 -7.87
N MET A 535 -26.73 -8.65 -8.11
CA MET A 535 -26.20 -9.84 -8.81
C MET A 535 -26.61 -11.14 -8.11
N GLN A 536 -26.48 -11.21 -6.77
CA GLN A 536 -26.89 -12.40 -6.01
C GLN A 536 -28.39 -12.69 -6.15
N VAL A 537 -29.25 -11.65 -6.00
CA VAL A 537 -30.69 -11.78 -6.12
C VAL A 537 -31.10 -12.26 -7.51
N VAL A 538 -30.56 -11.63 -8.55
CA VAL A 538 -30.88 -11.94 -9.95
C VAL A 538 -30.42 -13.35 -10.32
N SER A 539 -29.17 -13.69 -10.00
CA SER A 539 -28.60 -15.01 -10.26
C SER A 539 -29.44 -16.10 -9.57
N ARG A 540 -29.81 -15.88 -8.31
CA ARG A 540 -30.62 -16.84 -7.55
C ARG A 540 -32.04 -17.05 -8.13
N ARG A 541 -32.71 -15.98 -8.58
CA ARG A 541 -34.03 -16.07 -9.21
C ARG A 541 -33.99 -16.87 -10.52
N ARG A 542 -32.92 -16.73 -11.28
CA ARG A 542 -32.77 -17.40 -12.60
C ARG A 542 -32.46 -18.88 -12.51
N GLU A 543 -31.74 -19.29 -11.48
CA GLU A 543 -31.19 -20.64 -11.36
C GLU A 543 -32.11 -21.60 -10.61
N GLY A 544 -33.37 -21.22 -10.35
CA GLY A 544 -34.42 -22.13 -9.87
C GLY A 544 -34.15 -22.82 -8.54
N GLY A 545 -33.25 -22.24 -7.71
CA GLY A 545 -33.00 -22.74 -6.36
C GLY A 545 -31.84 -23.72 -6.24
N GLU A 546 -30.94 -23.81 -7.19
CA GLU A 546 -29.68 -24.54 -7.05
C GLU A 546 -28.92 -24.11 -5.79
N THR A 547 -28.21 -25.06 -5.16
CA THR A 547 -27.45 -24.80 -3.93
C THR A 547 -26.19 -24.00 -4.22
N LEU A 548 -25.66 -23.30 -3.21
CA LEU A 548 -24.39 -22.59 -3.33
C LEU A 548 -23.21 -23.55 -3.65
N ARG A 549 -23.32 -24.82 -3.22
CA ARG A 549 -22.36 -25.87 -3.57
C ARG A 549 -22.31 -26.14 -5.09
N ALA A 550 -23.46 -26.10 -5.76
CA ALA A 550 -23.52 -26.24 -7.21
C ALA A 550 -23.03 -24.99 -7.96
N ARG A 551 -23.31 -23.81 -7.39
CA ARG A 551 -23.05 -22.50 -8.00
C ARG A 551 -22.30 -21.54 -7.06
N PRO A 552 -21.04 -21.85 -6.67
CA PRO A 552 -20.25 -21.01 -5.76
C PRO A 552 -19.93 -19.63 -6.37
N GLU A 553 -19.95 -19.50 -7.70
CA GLU A 553 -19.75 -18.22 -8.39
C GLU A 553 -20.77 -17.16 -7.99
N ARG A 554 -21.96 -17.54 -7.47
CA ARG A 554 -22.96 -16.59 -6.95
C ARG A 554 -22.51 -15.82 -5.72
N LEU A 555 -21.52 -16.32 -4.99
CA LEU A 555 -20.88 -15.61 -3.88
C LEU A 555 -19.53 -15.03 -4.31
N LEU A 556 -18.72 -15.80 -5.02
CA LEU A 556 -17.36 -15.43 -5.39
C LEU A 556 -17.31 -14.19 -6.31
N ILE A 557 -18.19 -14.14 -7.33
CA ILE A 557 -18.19 -13.04 -8.30
C ILE A 557 -18.69 -11.73 -7.67
N PRO A 558 -19.84 -11.70 -6.96
CA PRO A 558 -20.26 -10.48 -6.27
C PRO A 558 -19.30 -10.01 -5.19
N ALA A 559 -18.65 -10.92 -4.45
CA ALA A 559 -17.65 -10.57 -3.46
C ALA A 559 -16.39 -9.94 -4.10
N ALA A 560 -15.90 -10.51 -5.20
CA ALA A 560 -14.80 -9.95 -5.96
C ALA A 560 -15.16 -8.58 -6.56
N PHE A 561 -16.33 -8.46 -7.16
CA PHE A 561 -16.81 -7.21 -7.76
C PHE A 561 -16.98 -6.09 -6.71
N CYS A 562 -17.59 -6.42 -5.55
CA CYS A 562 -17.81 -5.46 -4.47
C CYS A 562 -16.49 -4.83 -4.01
N MET A 563 -15.53 -5.67 -3.62
CA MET A 563 -14.23 -5.19 -3.15
C MET A 563 -13.46 -4.47 -4.24
N PHE A 564 -13.46 -4.96 -5.47
CA PHE A 564 -12.73 -4.31 -6.56
C PHE A 564 -13.30 -2.94 -6.88
N MET A 565 -14.64 -2.81 -6.92
CA MET A 565 -15.28 -1.53 -7.14
C MET A 565 -15.05 -0.53 -5.99
N ILE A 566 -15.06 -1.01 -4.74
CA ILE A 566 -14.73 -0.19 -3.58
C ILE A 566 -13.27 0.26 -3.63
N PHE A 567 -12.33 -0.61 -3.97
CA PHE A 567 -10.93 -0.23 -4.13
C PHE A 567 -10.73 0.81 -5.23
N THR A 568 -11.36 0.60 -6.39
CA THR A 568 -11.18 1.48 -7.55
C THR A 568 -11.75 2.89 -7.31
N PHE A 569 -12.91 3.00 -6.63
CA PHE A 569 -13.63 4.27 -6.53
C PHE A 569 -13.85 4.77 -5.10
N GLY A 570 -13.58 3.96 -4.09
CA GLY A 570 -13.72 4.32 -2.68
C GLY A 570 -12.58 5.20 -2.19
N HIS A 571 -12.87 5.99 -1.16
CA HIS A 571 -11.86 6.74 -0.41
C HIS A 571 -11.23 5.88 0.70
N TYR A 572 -10.14 6.35 1.30
CA TYR A 572 -9.39 5.68 2.38
C TYR A 572 -8.79 4.33 1.97
N MET A 573 -8.54 4.14 0.67
CA MET A 573 -7.97 2.89 0.17
C MET A 573 -6.45 2.93 0.25
N HIS A 574 -5.89 1.83 0.78
CA HIS A 574 -4.45 1.55 0.75
C HIS A 574 -4.10 0.64 -0.42
N GLU A 575 -2.85 0.72 -0.85
CA GLU A 575 -2.25 0.03 -2.00
C GLU A 575 -2.58 -1.46 -2.10
N ARG A 576 -2.77 -2.17 -0.99
CA ARG A 576 -2.93 -3.64 -0.89
C ARG A 576 -4.36 -4.13 -0.66
N TYR A 577 -5.32 -3.23 -0.42
CA TYR A 577 -6.68 -3.64 0.00
C TYR A 577 -7.42 -4.50 -1.02
N VAL A 578 -7.06 -4.43 -2.30
CA VAL A 578 -7.67 -5.24 -3.37
C VAL A 578 -7.11 -6.68 -3.43
N PHE A 579 -6.11 -7.03 -2.62
CA PHE A 579 -5.43 -8.33 -2.64
C PHE A 579 -6.38 -9.55 -2.64
N PRO A 580 -7.41 -9.65 -1.79
CA PRO A 580 -8.30 -10.82 -1.77
C PRO A 580 -9.02 -11.07 -3.10
N VAL A 581 -9.24 -10.03 -3.91
CA VAL A 581 -9.97 -10.12 -5.20
C VAL A 581 -9.29 -11.06 -6.17
N MET A 582 -7.94 -11.09 -6.19
CA MET A 582 -7.18 -11.99 -7.07
C MET A 582 -7.54 -13.46 -6.81
N ALA A 583 -7.55 -13.86 -5.55
CA ALA A 583 -7.89 -15.22 -5.15
C ALA A 583 -9.36 -15.53 -5.44
N LEU A 584 -10.28 -14.60 -5.13
CA LEU A 584 -11.71 -14.77 -5.44
C LEU A 584 -11.97 -14.98 -6.94
N LEU A 585 -11.28 -14.23 -7.80
CA LEU A 585 -11.37 -14.38 -9.26
C LEU A 585 -10.79 -15.72 -9.74
N ALA A 586 -9.68 -16.21 -9.14
CA ALA A 586 -9.12 -17.52 -9.45
C ALA A 586 -10.08 -18.67 -9.04
N PHE A 587 -10.74 -18.54 -7.87
CA PHE A 587 -11.77 -19.50 -7.45
C PHE A 587 -13.02 -19.41 -8.34
N ALA A 588 -13.45 -18.22 -8.76
CA ALA A 588 -14.55 -18.03 -9.69
C ALA A 588 -14.22 -18.65 -11.07
N TYR A 589 -12.97 -18.52 -11.54
CA TYR A 589 -12.49 -19.27 -12.72
C TYR A 589 -12.63 -20.79 -12.53
N ALA A 590 -12.16 -21.31 -11.39
CA ALA A 590 -12.26 -22.73 -11.11
C ALA A 590 -13.73 -23.22 -11.02
N ALA A 591 -14.66 -22.35 -10.60
CA ALA A 591 -16.09 -22.62 -10.57
C ALA A 591 -16.74 -22.63 -11.96
N THR A 592 -16.38 -21.70 -12.83
CA THR A 592 -17.08 -21.40 -14.09
C THR A 592 -16.35 -21.84 -15.34
N ARG A 593 -15.03 -22.09 -15.25
CA ARG A 593 -14.10 -22.28 -16.37
C ARG A 593 -14.03 -21.08 -17.35
N ASP A 594 -14.47 -19.90 -16.92
CA ASP A 594 -14.37 -18.69 -17.72
C ASP A 594 -12.96 -18.10 -17.63
N ASN A 595 -12.15 -18.31 -18.65
CA ASN A 595 -10.76 -17.85 -18.72
C ASN A 595 -10.60 -16.34 -18.51
N ARG A 596 -11.64 -15.53 -18.75
CA ARG A 596 -11.59 -14.09 -18.54
C ARG A 596 -11.41 -13.74 -17.07
N LEU A 597 -11.96 -14.57 -16.14
CA LEU A 597 -11.78 -14.41 -14.71
C LEU A 597 -10.35 -14.71 -14.28
N LEU A 598 -9.69 -15.73 -14.87
CA LEU A 598 -8.28 -15.99 -14.60
C LEU A 598 -7.39 -14.87 -15.15
N VAL A 599 -7.70 -14.37 -16.35
CA VAL A 599 -7.01 -13.19 -16.92
C VAL A 599 -7.17 -11.97 -16.02
N SER A 600 -8.39 -11.70 -15.51
CA SER A 600 -8.64 -10.61 -14.55
C SER A 600 -7.79 -10.76 -13.29
N SER A 601 -7.74 -11.97 -12.70
CA SER A 601 -6.90 -12.26 -11.52
C SER A 601 -5.43 -11.94 -11.78
N MET A 602 -4.90 -12.33 -12.94
CA MET A 602 -3.49 -12.11 -13.27
C MET A 602 -3.20 -10.63 -13.60
N LEU A 603 -4.09 -9.95 -14.32
CA LEU A 603 -3.94 -8.50 -14.58
C LEU A 603 -3.91 -7.71 -13.26
N LEU A 604 -4.85 -8.01 -12.36
CA LEU A 604 -4.90 -7.37 -11.05
C LEU A 604 -3.64 -7.67 -10.22
N SER A 605 -3.13 -8.91 -10.29
CA SER A 605 -1.89 -9.29 -9.62
C SER A 605 -0.68 -8.47 -10.10
N VAL A 606 -0.62 -8.19 -11.40
CA VAL A 606 0.44 -7.33 -11.98
C VAL A 606 0.32 -5.90 -11.48
N VAL A 607 -0.89 -5.33 -11.55
CA VAL A 607 -1.15 -3.96 -11.08
C VAL A 607 -0.80 -3.82 -9.61
N LEU A 608 -1.26 -4.78 -8.81
CA LEU A 608 -1.02 -4.77 -7.37
C LEU A 608 0.46 -4.93 -7.03
N ALA A 609 1.18 -5.81 -7.70
CA ALA A 609 2.62 -5.97 -7.52
C ALA A 609 3.40 -4.68 -7.83
N LEU A 610 3.00 -3.95 -8.88
CA LEU A 610 3.58 -2.64 -9.20
C LEU A 610 3.27 -1.62 -8.11
N ASN A 611 2.03 -1.60 -7.63
CA ASN A 611 1.60 -0.69 -6.58
C ASN A 611 2.36 -0.95 -5.27
N GLU A 612 2.37 -2.20 -4.80
CA GLU A 612 3.09 -2.62 -3.58
C GLU A 612 4.57 -2.28 -3.65
N THR A 613 5.20 -2.48 -4.80
CA THR A 613 6.63 -2.18 -4.98
C THR A 613 6.92 -0.69 -4.93
N THR A 614 6.08 0.10 -5.59
CA THR A 614 6.27 1.56 -5.58
C THR A 614 6.04 2.11 -4.17
N ALA A 615 5.03 1.63 -3.45
CA ALA A 615 4.79 1.99 -2.07
C ALA A 615 5.98 1.62 -1.16
N MET A 616 6.55 0.41 -1.32
CA MET A 616 7.77 0.01 -0.61
C MET A 616 8.96 0.93 -0.93
N TYR A 617 9.15 1.30 -2.20
CA TYR A 617 10.20 2.22 -2.60
C TYR A 617 10.03 3.60 -1.95
N VAL A 618 8.81 4.14 -1.98
CA VAL A 618 8.48 5.45 -1.39
C VAL A 618 8.75 5.45 0.12
N VAL A 619 8.27 4.43 0.85
CA VAL A 619 8.40 4.39 2.32
C VAL A 619 9.81 4.04 2.78
N SER A 620 10.51 3.15 2.08
CA SER A 620 11.89 2.77 2.43
C SER A 620 12.92 3.85 2.10
N ASN A 621 12.52 4.94 1.47
CA ASN A 621 13.42 6.05 1.19
C ASN A 621 13.39 7.00 2.40
N ALA A 622 14.56 7.32 2.99
CA ALA A 622 14.65 8.30 4.08
C ALA A 622 14.03 9.65 3.72
N ALA A 623 13.92 9.93 2.42
CA ALA A 623 13.25 11.08 1.82
C ALA A 623 11.85 10.74 1.29
N SER A 624 11.06 9.92 1.99
CA SER A 624 9.74 9.48 1.51
C SER A 624 8.81 10.66 1.15
N ALA A 625 8.85 11.74 1.91
CA ALA A 625 8.12 12.98 1.62
C ALA A 625 8.63 13.66 0.33
N ALA A 626 9.93 13.62 0.06
CA ALA A 626 10.50 14.20 -1.15
C ALA A 626 10.20 13.37 -2.42
N VAL A 627 10.02 12.07 -2.28
CA VAL A 627 9.61 11.20 -3.41
C VAL A 627 8.13 11.39 -3.73
N ARG A 628 7.29 11.54 -2.70
CA ARG A 628 5.87 11.85 -2.87
C ARG A 628 5.74 13.23 -3.52
N GLY A 629 4.96 13.32 -4.59
CA GLY A 629 4.73 14.58 -5.29
C GLY A 629 5.78 14.92 -6.36
N THR A 630 6.89 14.20 -6.48
CA THR A 630 7.77 14.34 -7.64
C THR A 630 7.03 14.06 -8.94
N GLN A 631 7.43 14.70 -10.03
CA GLN A 631 6.84 14.46 -11.35
C GLN A 631 6.91 12.98 -11.74
N GLN A 632 7.99 12.28 -11.39
CA GLN A 632 8.15 10.83 -11.63
C GLN A 632 7.11 10.03 -10.85
N HIS A 633 6.94 10.31 -9.55
CA HIS A 633 5.93 9.64 -8.73
C HIS A 633 4.51 9.91 -9.26
N GLN A 634 4.19 11.14 -9.65
CA GLN A 634 2.90 11.49 -10.25
C GLN A 634 2.65 10.75 -11.56
N ILE A 635 3.66 10.64 -12.45
CA ILE A 635 3.55 9.88 -13.70
C ILE A 635 3.31 8.40 -13.41
N VAL A 636 4.09 7.78 -12.51
CA VAL A 636 3.93 6.38 -12.11
C VAL A 636 2.53 6.15 -11.52
N THR A 637 2.12 7.00 -10.57
CA THR A 637 0.79 6.96 -9.97
C THR A 637 -0.30 7.05 -11.03
N GLY A 638 -0.21 8.02 -11.96
CA GLY A 638 -1.19 8.22 -13.02
C GLY A 638 -1.28 7.04 -13.98
N VAL A 639 -0.13 6.52 -14.44
CA VAL A 639 -0.09 5.39 -15.39
C VAL A 639 -0.58 4.10 -14.73
N CYS A 640 -0.14 3.78 -13.52
CA CYS A 640 -0.56 2.58 -12.80
C CYS A 640 -2.04 2.65 -12.42
N SER A 641 -2.53 3.83 -11.99
CA SER A 641 -3.94 4.06 -11.70
C SER A 641 -4.83 3.90 -12.94
N LEU A 642 -4.40 4.42 -14.09
CA LEU A 642 -5.11 4.21 -15.35
C LEU A 642 -5.20 2.72 -15.69
N PHE A 643 -4.11 1.99 -15.52
CA PHE A 643 -4.07 0.56 -15.79
C PHE A 643 -4.95 -0.24 -14.81
N GLU A 644 -4.99 0.14 -13.55
CA GLU A 644 -5.91 -0.43 -12.55
C GLU A 644 -7.37 -0.20 -12.96
N VAL A 645 -7.74 1.05 -13.27
CA VAL A 645 -9.11 1.42 -13.68
C VAL A 645 -9.54 0.64 -14.95
N LEU A 646 -8.66 0.50 -15.94
CA LEU A 646 -8.94 -0.31 -17.13
C LEU A 646 -9.10 -1.80 -16.78
N THR A 647 -8.30 -2.33 -15.86
CA THR A 647 -8.41 -3.70 -15.34
C THR A 647 -9.73 -3.89 -14.60
N PHE A 648 -10.15 -2.91 -13.81
CA PHE A 648 -11.47 -2.90 -13.18
C PHE A 648 -12.59 -2.98 -14.22
N PHE A 649 -12.64 -2.11 -15.22
CA PHE A 649 -13.70 -2.12 -16.22
C PHE A 649 -13.75 -3.42 -17.01
N TYR A 650 -12.60 -3.98 -17.37
CA TYR A 650 -12.54 -5.30 -17.99
C TYR A 650 -13.15 -6.38 -17.08
N THR A 651 -12.75 -6.41 -15.80
CA THR A 651 -13.24 -7.38 -14.81
C THR A 651 -14.71 -7.17 -14.50
N ALA A 652 -15.14 -5.90 -14.31
CA ALA A 652 -16.51 -5.54 -14.05
C ALA A 652 -17.44 -6.01 -15.18
N LYS A 653 -17.05 -5.82 -16.44
CA LYS A 653 -17.80 -6.35 -17.59
C LYS A 653 -18.01 -7.86 -17.47
N VAL A 654 -16.96 -8.64 -17.14
CA VAL A 654 -17.07 -10.10 -16.99
C VAL A 654 -17.97 -10.46 -15.80
N CYS A 655 -17.82 -9.78 -14.66
CA CYS A 655 -18.63 -10.01 -13.47
C CYS A 655 -20.11 -9.68 -13.70
N LEU A 656 -20.41 -8.57 -14.37
CA LEU A 656 -21.78 -8.14 -14.70
C LEU A 656 -22.43 -9.10 -15.72
N GLU A 657 -21.70 -9.51 -16.75
CA GLU A 657 -22.19 -10.53 -17.71
C GLU A 657 -22.51 -11.85 -17.02
N ARG A 658 -21.73 -12.28 -16.04
CA ARG A 658 -21.97 -13.50 -15.25
C ARG A 658 -23.07 -13.32 -14.20
N GLY A 659 -23.11 -12.19 -13.51
CA GLY A 659 -24.10 -11.89 -12.48
C GLY A 659 -25.50 -11.62 -13.04
N PHE A 660 -25.58 -10.88 -14.14
CA PHE A 660 -26.84 -10.48 -14.79
C PHE A 660 -27.11 -11.16 -16.14
N GLY A 661 -26.16 -11.90 -16.72
CA GLY A 661 -26.24 -12.50 -18.03
C GLY A 661 -27.22 -13.68 -18.11
N GLN A 662 -27.67 -14.01 -19.31
CA GLN A 662 -28.55 -15.17 -19.55
C GLN A 662 -27.82 -16.50 -19.22
N LYS A 663 -28.64 -17.51 -18.83
CA LYS A 663 -28.20 -18.90 -18.63
C LYS A 663 -27.37 -19.35 -19.83
N ASP A 664 -26.09 -19.72 -19.61
CA ASP A 664 -25.31 -20.35 -20.67
C ASP A 664 -26.14 -21.51 -21.25
N ARG A 665 -26.51 -21.42 -22.51
CA ARG A 665 -26.95 -22.61 -23.25
C ARG A 665 -25.73 -23.51 -23.38
N ARG A 666 -25.67 -24.53 -22.50
CA ARG A 666 -24.68 -25.61 -22.61
C ARG A 666 -24.98 -26.46 -23.83
#